data_64cb30f837875399e67cbe6c563330c1
#
_entry.id   64cb30f837875399e67cbe6c563330c1
#
_cell.length_a   1.000
_cell.length_b   1.000
_cell.length_c   1.000
_cell.angle_alpha   90.00
_cell.angle_beta   90.00
_cell.angle_gamma   90.00
#
_symmetry.space_group_name_H-M   'P 1'
#
loop_
_entity.id
_entity.type
_entity.pdbx_description
1 polymer ?
#
loop_
_entity_poly.entity_id
_entity_poly.type
_entity_poly.pdbx_seq_one_letter_code
_entity_poly.pdbx_strand_id
1 'polypeptide(L)'
;MIDKMLIRGAKVHNLKNIDVDIPLGKIVGIAGVSGSGKSSLALGVLYAEGSRRYLEALSTYTRRRMTQASKASVDEVLYVPAALALHQRPGVPGIRSTFGTGTELLNSLRLMFSRLASHRCPNGHYVPPSLLVAAGKELVCPECGAHFYAPSAEELAFNSQGACPKCSGTGIVRTVDLDTLVPDDSLTIDGGAVAPWNSLMWSLMTDICRQMGVRTDVPFRDLTKSEKDIVFHGPAEKKHIFYHNKNSNQAGELDFTYFNAVYTVENALAKVKDEKGMKRVEKFLKEETCPECHGTRLSSAARAPKLRGISLDEACAMTLSDLVDWVRGVPESLPTEMRPMAESICEAFESTAKRLIDLGLGYLTLDRSASTLSTGERQGMQLARAVRNRTTGVLYVLDEPSIGLHPSNIVGLTGVMHDLVADGNSVILVDHDTQILKEADWIVEMGPEAGAKGGHVIAEGNIPMIEENPNSQIGPFLSGKAETKLRERAKKDELFANGTVHLSTSQIHTVKPLEVDIPKGRFTVVTGVSGSGKTTMVLESLIPALEAKINGNPLPAHIRSVEADGIAHVKLIDATPIGINVRSTVATYAGVHDELRKLYAKSPDAKEHGYKASDFSYNTGSLRCPGCDGTGVVSLDVQFLPDVNIPCPDCRGSRYARAAYGVKLMNKAGENASLPELMDMDVNSAVEFCADRKTVSQKLGILKQLGLGYLTLGEETPRLSGGEAPRLKLASEIGRTQTDSVFVFDEPSIGLHPLDVRVLLGVFQALLDNGATVVVIEHDLDVIRNADFLIDMGPGGGEAGGRIVASGTPEEIQLNPDSITGQYL
;
A
#
# COMPACT_ATOMS: atom_id res chain seq x y z
N MET A 1 31.13 14.07 -27.07
CA MET A 1 30.56 13.23 -25.99
C MET A 1 29.08 13.05 -26.30
N ILE A 2 28.53 11.88 -26.05
CA ILE A 2 27.08 11.64 -26.15
C ILE A 2 26.45 12.34 -24.96
N ASP A 3 25.58 13.30 -25.19
CA ASP A 3 24.96 14.17 -24.16
C ASP A 3 23.45 13.99 -24.04
N LYS A 4 22.86 13.16 -24.91
CA LYS A 4 21.42 12.92 -24.96
C LYS A 4 21.06 11.45 -25.21
N MET A 5 19.95 11.02 -24.65
CA MET A 5 19.22 9.82 -25.07
C MET A 5 18.29 10.20 -26.23
N LEU A 6 18.23 9.39 -27.28
CA LEU A 6 17.39 9.66 -28.46
C LEU A 6 16.31 8.58 -28.54
N ILE A 7 15.04 9.01 -28.51
CA ILE A 7 13.86 8.16 -28.67
C ILE A 7 13.15 8.56 -29.96
N ARG A 8 12.83 7.60 -30.83
CA ARG A 8 12.14 7.82 -32.09
C ARG A 8 11.00 6.82 -32.24
N GLY A 9 9.84 7.33 -32.61
CA GLY A 9 8.69 6.53 -32.91
C GLY A 9 8.11 5.74 -31.74
N ALA A 10 8.10 6.28 -30.53
CA ALA A 10 7.58 5.57 -29.36
C ALA A 10 6.06 5.45 -29.40
N LYS A 11 5.56 4.20 -29.28
CA LYS A 11 4.14 3.81 -29.41
C LYS A 11 3.68 2.93 -28.24
N VAL A 12 4.34 3.05 -27.07
CA VAL A 12 4.05 2.25 -25.88
C VAL A 12 2.76 2.77 -25.23
N HIS A 13 1.80 1.87 -24.96
CA HIS A 13 0.49 2.21 -24.38
C HIS A 13 -0.23 3.32 -25.15
N ASN A 14 -0.42 4.49 -24.54
CA ASN A 14 -1.11 5.63 -25.14
C ASN A 14 -0.20 6.58 -25.92
N LEU A 15 1.13 6.35 -26.00
CA LEU A 15 2.05 7.20 -26.75
C LEU A 15 1.73 7.24 -28.25
N LYS A 16 1.76 8.42 -28.84
CA LYS A 16 1.31 8.70 -30.22
C LYS A 16 2.49 8.88 -31.18
N ASN A 17 3.36 7.87 -31.30
CA ASN A 17 4.51 7.87 -32.20
C ASN A 17 5.42 9.09 -31.94
N ILE A 18 5.82 9.27 -30.69
CA ILE A 18 6.58 10.44 -30.27
C ILE A 18 8.08 10.29 -30.50
N ASP A 19 8.70 11.42 -30.83
CA ASP A 19 10.15 11.61 -30.84
C ASP A 19 10.51 12.54 -29.70
N VAL A 20 11.55 12.22 -28.94
CA VAL A 20 12.04 13.08 -27.84
C VAL A 20 13.52 12.85 -27.58
N ASP A 21 14.23 13.95 -27.32
CA ASP A 21 15.64 14.01 -26.95
C ASP A 21 15.76 14.34 -25.46
N ILE A 22 16.38 13.45 -24.68
CA ILE A 22 16.48 13.58 -23.23
C ILE A 22 17.94 13.75 -22.82
N PRO A 23 18.34 14.85 -22.15
CA PRO A 23 19.72 15.08 -21.76
C PRO A 23 20.23 14.06 -20.74
N LEU A 24 21.51 13.68 -20.84
CA LEU A 24 22.22 12.83 -19.90
C LEU A 24 22.93 13.64 -18.81
N GLY A 25 23.17 13.04 -17.64
CA GLY A 25 23.86 13.67 -16.52
C GLY A 25 23.07 14.83 -15.90
N LYS A 26 21.73 14.77 -15.95
CA LYS A 26 20.81 15.79 -15.55
C LYS A 26 19.64 15.20 -14.77
N ILE A 27 18.93 16.05 -14.02
CA ILE A 27 17.60 15.76 -13.50
C ILE A 27 16.59 16.18 -14.56
N VAL A 28 15.86 15.21 -15.13
CA VAL A 28 14.84 15.47 -16.15
C VAL A 28 13.47 15.15 -15.60
N GLY A 29 12.61 16.17 -15.47
CA GLY A 29 11.22 16.03 -15.04
C GLY A 29 10.32 15.60 -16.20
N ILE A 30 9.48 14.57 -15.98
CA ILE A 30 8.39 14.22 -16.90
C ILE A 30 7.08 14.61 -16.22
N ALA A 31 6.46 15.68 -16.70
CA ALA A 31 5.24 16.27 -16.16
C ALA A 31 4.03 16.02 -17.06
N GLY A 32 2.83 16.37 -16.60
CA GLY A 32 1.57 16.31 -17.36
C GLY A 32 0.41 15.72 -16.55
N VAL A 33 -0.81 15.87 -17.03
CA VAL A 33 -2.02 15.39 -16.35
C VAL A 33 -2.03 13.85 -16.18
N SER A 34 -2.81 13.35 -15.24
CA SER A 34 -2.97 11.90 -15.04
C SER A 34 -3.43 11.22 -16.32
N GLY A 35 -2.82 10.07 -16.68
CA GLY A 35 -3.15 9.36 -17.94
C GLY A 35 -2.60 9.99 -19.22
N SER A 36 -1.75 11.02 -19.17
CA SER A 36 -1.15 11.66 -20.37
C SER A 36 -0.01 10.87 -21.03
N GLY A 37 0.50 9.79 -20.40
CA GLY A 37 1.56 8.95 -20.96
C GLY A 37 2.93 9.11 -20.27
N LYS A 38 3.05 9.79 -19.15
CA LYS A 38 4.30 9.98 -18.39
C LYS A 38 5.01 8.67 -18.06
N SER A 39 4.31 7.78 -17.35
CA SER A 39 4.87 6.46 -16.97
C SER A 39 5.08 5.56 -18.19
N SER A 40 4.31 5.77 -19.28
CA SER A 40 4.56 5.08 -20.55
C SER A 40 5.91 5.45 -21.16
N LEU A 41 6.30 6.74 -21.10
CA LEU A 41 7.63 7.20 -21.54
C LEU A 41 8.72 6.77 -20.55
N ALA A 42 8.56 7.05 -19.26
CA ALA A 42 9.59 6.80 -18.25
C ALA A 42 9.86 5.31 -18.02
N LEU A 43 8.79 4.54 -17.69
CA LEU A 43 8.92 3.11 -17.38
C LEU A 43 8.79 2.24 -18.61
N GLY A 44 7.82 2.54 -19.50
CA GLY A 44 7.52 1.74 -20.68
C GLY A 44 8.57 1.85 -21.79
N VAL A 45 9.30 2.96 -21.87
CA VAL A 45 10.36 3.15 -22.89
C VAL A 45 11.74 3.19 -22.23
N LEU A 46 12.04 4.21 -21.43
CA LEU A 46 13.41 4.46 -20.93
C LEU A 46 13.90 3.34 -20.00
N TYR A 47 13.13 3.02 -18.97
CA TYR A 47 13.48 1.94 -18.05
C TYR A 47 13.48 0.58 -18.75
N ALA A 48 12.46 0.28 -19.56
CA ALA A 48 12.36 -0.99 -20.25
C ALA A 48 13.58 -1.25 -21.15
N GLU A 49 13.99 -0.27 -21.96
CA GLU A 49 15.15 -0.40 -22.85
C GLU A 49 16.49 -0.39 -22.11
N GLY A 50 16.65 0.47 -21.08
CA GLY A 50 17.87 0.51 -20.26
C GLY A 50 18.05 -0.78 -19.44
N SER A 51 17.00 -1.29 -18.82
CA SER A 51 16.99 -2.55 -18.10
C SER A 51 17.27 -3.74 -19.03
N ARG A 52 16.63 -3.79 -20.21
CA ARG A 52 16.83 -4.85 -21.20
C ARG A 52 18.27 -4.93 -21.65
N ARG A 53 18.90 -3.81 -22.03
CA ARG A 53 20.30 -3.76 -22.44
C ARG A 53 21.27 -4.22 -21.35
N TYR A 54 21.02 -3.84 -20.10
CA TYR A 54 21.77 -4.33 -18.95
C TYR A 54 21.65 -5.86 -18.80
N LEU A 55 20.42 -6.39 -18.87
CA LEU A 55 20.16 -7.82 -18.76
C LEU A 55 20.76 -8.62 -19.93
N GLU A 56 20.81 -8.08 -21.13
CA GLU A 56 21.42 -8.72 -22.31
C GLU A 56 22.95 -8.91 -22.12
N ALA A 57 23.60 -8.05 -21.36
CA ALA A 57 25.02 -8.17 -21.04
C ALA A 57 25.31 -9.27 -19.99
N LEU A 58 24.29 -9.78 -19.28
CA LEU A 58 24.44 -10.81 -18.26
C LEU A 58 24.38 -12.23 -18.85
N SER A 59 24.92 -13.21 -18.09
CA SER A 59 24.84 -14.62 -18.47
C SER A 59 23.38 -15.10 -18.57
N THR A 60 23.12 -16.09 -19.42
CA THR A 60 21.78 -16.69 -19.60
C THR A 60 21.20 -17.24 -18.29
N TYR A 61 22.04 -17.75 -17.39
CA TYR A 61 21.61 -18.26 -16.09
C TYR A 61 21.10 -17.13 -15.18
N THR A 62 21.80 -16.00 -15.11
CA THR A 62 21.41 -14.83 -14.32
C THR A 62 20.16 -14.19 -14.88
N ARG A 63 20.07 -14.05 -16.21
CA ARG A 63 18.93 -13.53 -16.95
C ARG A 63 17.62 -14.24 -16.63
N ARG A 64 17.65 -15.58 -16.53
CA ARG A 64 16.45 -16.40 -16.23
C ARG A 64 15.89 -16.19 -14.82
N ARG A 65 16.66 -15.63 -13.90
CA ARG A 65 16.25 -15.40 -12.50
C ARG A 65 15.78 -13.96 -12.23
N MET A 66 15.93 -13.07 -13.21
CA MET A 66 15.56 -11.67 -13.07
C MET A 66 14.30 -11.38 -13.88
N THR A 67 13.42 -10.58 -13.31
CA THR A 67 12.22 -10.09 -14.03
C THR A 67 12.67 -9.27 -15.21
N GLN A 68 12.24 -9.64 -16.42
CA GLN A 68 12.57 -8.93 -17.65
C GLN A 68 11.45 -7.96 -17.98
N ALA A 69 11.82 -6.70 -18.28
CA ALA A 69 10.89 -5.78 -18.90
C ALA A 69 10.59 -6.22 -20.35
N SER A 70 9.35 -6.10 -20.77
CA SER A 70 8.96 -6.36 -22.17
C SER A 70 9.64 -5.36 -23.10
N LYS A 71 9.96 -5.79 -24.33
CA LYS A 71 10.52 -4.88 -25.34
C LYS A 71 9.54 -3.73 -25.61
N ALA A 72 10.06 -2.50 -25.52
CA ALA A 72 9.26 -1.32 -25.83
C ALA A 72 8.86 -1.28 -27.32
N SER A 73 7.64 -0.81 -27.60
CA SER A 73 7.19 -0.55 -28.96
C SER A 73 7.70 0.81 -29.43
N VAL A 74 8.93 0.81 -29.97
CA VAL A 74 9.64 2.00 -30.45
C VAL A 74 10.34 1.68 -31.77
N ASP A 75 10.50 2.67 -32.64
CA ASP A 75 11.21 2.49 -33.91
C ASP A 75 12.73 2.47 -33.62
N GLU A 76 13.26 3.41 -32.83
CA GLU A 76 14.65 3.46 -32.41
C GLU A 76 14.83 4.08 -31.04
N VAL A 77 15.77 3.52 -30.23
CA VAL A 77 16.23 4.10 -28.96
C VAL A 77 17.74 4.02 -28.88
N LEU A 78 18.40 5.16 -28.73
CA LEU A 78 19.87 5.25 -28.69
C LEU A 78 20.35 5.86 -27.37
N TYR A 79 21.51 5.40 -26.92
CA TYR A 79 22.29 5.95 -25.80
C TYR A 79 21.60 5.92 -24.42
N VAL A 80 20.57 5.07 -24.23
CA VAL A 80 19.97 4.85 -22.91
C VAL A 80 20.92 4.02 -22.04
N PRO A 81 21.34 4.52 -20.86
CA PRO A 81 22.18 3.77 -19.92
C PRO A 81 21.47 2.55 -19.33
N ALA A 82 22.20 1.73 -18.58
CA ALA A 82 21.59 0.75 -17.69
C ALA A 82 20.62 1.47 -16.73
N ALA A 83 19.38 1.00 -16.63
CA ALA A 83 18.34 1.71 -15.88
C ALA A 83 17.87 0.96 -14.63
N LEU A 84 17.68 1.71 -13.58
CA LEU A 84 17.02 1.28 -12.33
C LEU A 84 15.74 2.08 -12.13
N ALA A 85 14.64 1.42 -11.78
CA ALA A 85 13.37 2.10 -11.50
C ALA A 85 12.97 1.97 -10.04
N LEU A 86 12.45 3.08 -9.49
CA LEU A 86 11.69 3.13 -8.26
C LEU A 86 10.23 3.38 -8.64
N HIS A 87 9.40 2.38 -8.42
CA HIS A 87 7.99 2.43 -8.78
C HIS A 87 7.18 3.20 -7.73
N GLN A 88 6.11 3.85 -8.17
CA GLN A 88 5.15 4.60 -7.36
C GLN A 88 4.70 3.86 -6.11
N ARG A 89 4.49 2.55 -6.20
CA ARG A 89 4.03 1.72 -5.08
C ARG A 89 4.96 0.54 -4.86
N PRO A 90 5.86 0.64 -3.87
CA PRO A 90 6.63 -0.52 -3.45
C PRO A 90 5.70 -1.63 -2.96
N GLY A 91 5.96 -2.85 -3.38
CA GLY A 91 5.25 -4.03 -2.84
C GLY A 91 5.34 -4.08 -1.31
N VAL A 92 4.30 -4.56 -0.65
CA VAL A 92 4.32 -4.75 0.81
C VAL A 92 5.28 -5.89 1.14
N PRO A 93 6.36 -5.62 1.91
CA PRO A 93 7.33 -6.65 2.24
C PRO A 93 6.73 -7.74 3.14
N GLY A 94 7.30 -8.95 3.06
CA GLY A 94 6.87 -10.06 3.90
C GLY A 94 7.13 -9.82 5.40
N ILE A 95 6.46 -10.59 6.26
CA ILE A 95 6.47 -10.49 7.74
C ILE A 95 7.87 -10.51 8.38
N ARG A 96 8.86 -11.08 7.69
CA ARG A 96 10.27 -11.11 8.15
C ARG A 96 11.08 -9.89 7.72
N SER A 97 10.49 -8.98 6.96
CA SER A 97 11.18 -7.75 6.54
C SER A 97 11.00 -6.66 7.60
N THR A 98 12.10 -6.00 7.94
CA THR A 98 12.12 -4.82 8.80
C THR A 98 12.71 -3.63 8.09
N PHE A 99 12.56 -2.43 8.63
CA PHE A 99 13.23 -1.24 8.13
C PHE A 99 14.75 -1.45 8.04
N GLY A 100 15.36 -2.07 9.06
CA GLY A 100 16.80 -2.39 9.06
C GLY A 100 17.24 -3.38 7.97
N THR A 101 16.40 -4.39 7.63
CA THR A 101 16.71 -5.30 6.51
C THR A 101 16.45 -4.66 5.16
N GLY A 102 15.41 -3.85 5.05
CA GLY A 102 15.06 -3.14 3.81
C GLY A 102 16.09 -2.09 3.41
N THR A 103 16.67 -1.39 4.37
CA THR A 103 17.75 -0.41 4.18
C THR A 103 19.15 -1.05 4.16
N GLU A 104 19.27 -2.32 4.53
CA GLU A 104 20.52 -3.05 4.75
C GLU A 104 21.42 -2.51 5.89
N LEU A 105 20.96 -1.50 6.64
CA LEU A 105 21.67 -0.98 7.82
C LEU A 105 21.89 -2.05 8.88
N LEU A 106 20.94 -2.98 9.02
CA LEU A 106 21.06 -4.10 9.94
C LEU A 106 22.26 -4.99 9.61
N ASN A 107 22.66 -5.09 8.33
CA ASN A 107 23.85 -5.86 7.94
C ASN A 107 25.15 -5.24 8.51
N SER A 108 25.28 -3.92 8.41
CA SER A 108 26.40 -3.18 8.98
C SER A 108 26.41 -3.26 10.52
N LEU A 109 25.22 -3.12 11.13
CA LEU A 109 25.08 -3.23 12.59
C LEU A 109 25.44 -4.63 13.10
N ARG A 110 24.99 -5.70 12.44
CA ARG A 110 25.37 -7.09 12.75
C ARG A 110 26.88 -7.31 12.60
N LEU A 111 27.50 -6.69 11.58
CA LEU A 111 28.95 -6.76 11.41
C LEU A 111 29.68 -6.10 12.58
N MET A 112 29.20 -4.93 13.07
CA MET A 112 29.75 -4.29 14.25
C MET A 112 29.65 -5.21 15.49
N PHE A 113 28.49 -5.80 15.75
CA PHE A 113 28.29 -6.71 16.87
C PHE A 113 29.09 -8.00 16.75
N SER A 114 29.32 -8.52 15.54
CA SER A 114 30.15 -9.70 15.29
C SER A 114 31.65 -9.44 15.54
N ARG A 115 32.14 -8.27 15.12
CA ARG A 115 33.59 -7.98 15.03
C ARG A 115 34.12 -7.07 16.12
N LEU A 116 33.27 -6.26 16.74
CA LEU A 116 33.68 -5.21 17.66
C LEU A 116 33.11 -5.37 19.08
N ALA A 117 32.20 -6.32 19.30
CA ALA A 117 31.52 -6.51 20.57
C ALA A 117 32.33 -7.37 21.59
N SER A 118 31.92 -7.29 22.86
CA SER A 118 32.26 -8.31 23.86
C SER A 118 31.39 -9.54 23.63
N HIS A 119 32.00 -10.72 23.65
CA HIS A 119 31.30 -11.97 23.37
C HIS A 119 31.23 -12.87 24.59
N ARG A 120 30.11 -13.56 24.76
CA ARG A 120 29.85 -14.44 25.88
C ARG A 120 30.45 -15.84 25.60
N CYS A 121 31.32 -16.33 26.49
CA CYS A 121 31.84 -17.69 26.40
C CYS A 121 30.74 -18.74 26.75
N PRO A 122 30.91 -20.03 26.42
CA PRO A 122 29.95 -21.08 26.74
C PRO A 122 29.57 -21.17 28.23
N ASN A 123 30.49 -20.76 29.14
CA ASN A 123 30.25 -20.75 30.57
C ASN A 123 29.68 -19.44 31.12
N GLY A 124 29.36 -18.50 30.22
CA GLY A 124 28.60 -17.27 30.55
C GLY A 124 29.43 -16.02 30.82
N HIS A 125 30.77 -16.07 30.83
CA HIS A 125 31.64 -14.91 31.04
C HIS A 125 31.80 -14.11 29.74
N TYR A 126 31.99 -12.78 29.87
CA TYR A 126 32.20 -11.90 28.75
C TYR A 126 33.68 -11.72 28.43
N VAL A 127 34.08 -12.00 27.17
CA VAL A 127 35.42 -11.72 26.67
C VAL A 127 35.39 -10.36 25.95
N PRO A 128 36.27 -9.40 26.35
CA PRO A 128 36.28 -8.06 25.78
C PRO A 128 36.65 -8.03 24.31
N PRO A 129 36.36 -6.93 23.59
CA PRO A 129 36.78 -6.71 22.21
C PRO A 129 38.32 -6.81 22.08
N SER A 130 38.78 -7.47 21.00
CA SER A 130 40.21 -7.62 20.72
C SER A 130 40.45 -7.87 19.22
N LEU A 131 41.69 -7.78 18.75
CA LEU A 131 42.05 -8.13 17.36
C LEU A 131 41.68 -9.56 16.99
N LEU A 132 41.64 -10.50 17.95
CA LEU A 132 41.19 -11.86 17.69
C LEU A 132 39.71 -11.90 17.36
N VAL A 133 38.86 -11.12 18.08
CA VAL A 133 37.44 -10.94 17.77
C VAL A 133 37.26 -10.31 16.38
N ALA A 134 37.97 -9.22 16.12
CA ALA A 134 37.94 -8.53 14.84
C ALA A 134 38.33 -9.44 13.65
N ALA A 135 39.37 -10.29 13.84
CA ALA A 135 39.85 -11.24 12.83
C ALA A 135 39.02 -12.53 12.74
N GLY A 136 38.03 -12.72 13.60
CA GLY A 136 37.21 -13.95 13.67
C GLY A 136 38.04 -15.19 14.04
N LYS A 137 39.03 -15.03 14.90
CA LYS A 137 39.86 -16.12 15.37
C LYS A 137 39.30 -16.74 16.64
N GLU A 138 39.83 -17.92 17.00
CA GLU A 138 39.49 -18.58 18.25
C GLU A 138 39.82 -17.68 19.47
N LEU A 139 38.90 -17.64 20.38
CA LEU A 139 38.97 -16.89 21.64
C LEU A 139 39.14 -17.85 22.80
N VAL A 140 39.93 -17.43 23.80
CA VAL A 140 40.07 -18.15 25.06
C VAL A 140 39.53 -17.26 26.18
N CYS A 141 38.57 -17.76 26.94
CA CYS A 141 38.00 -17.01 28.04
C CYS A 141 39.05 -16.84 29.16
N PRO A 142 39.41 -15.61 29.56
CA PRO A 142 40.39 -15.37 30.58
C PRO A 142 39.95 -15.84 31.98
N GLU A 143 38.68 -16.01 32.24
CA GLU A 143 38.13 -16.42 33.54
C GLU A 143 38.04 -17.96 33.70
N CYS A 144 37.70 -18.69 32.61
CA CYS A 144 37.44 -20.12 32.73
C CYS A 144 38.21 -20.98 31.71
N GLY A 145 39.03 -20.39 30.86
CA GLY A 145 39.83 -21.11 29.85
C GLY A 145 39.07 -21.74 28.70
N ALA A 146 37.75 -21.51 28.61
CA ALA A 146 36.92 -22.06 27.53
C ALA A 146 37.34 -21.49 26.16
N HIS A 147 37.47 -22.39 25.17
CA HIS A 147 37.76 -22.05 23.79
C HIS A 147 36.47 -21.89 23.03
N PHE A 148 36.32 -20.82 22.26
CA PHE A 148 35.10 -20.55 21.46
C PHE A 148 35.37 -19.55 20.35
N TYR A 149 34.40 -19.37 19.43
CA TYR A 149 34.44 -18.36 18.38
C TYR A 149 33.35 -17.31 18.61
N ALA A 150 33.65 -16.05 18.28
CA ALA A 150 32.65 -15.01 18.19
C ALA A 150 31.62 -15.36 17.10
N PRO A 151 30.33 -15.12 17.32
CA PRO A 151 29.32 -15.37 16.30
C PRO A 151 29.57 -14.52 15.05
N SER A 152 29.40 -15.13 13.89
CA SER A 152 29.43 -14.44 12.60
C SER A 152 28.23 -13.50 12.46
N ALA A 153 28.28 -12.56 11.52
CA ALA A 153 27.16 -11.68 11.23
C ALA A 153 25.90 -12.46 10.78
N GLU A 154 26.06 -13.67 10.23
CA GLU A 154 24.95 -14.55 9.84
C GLU A 154 24.28 -15.22 11.05
N GLU A 155 25.08 -15.60 12.05
CA GLU A 155 24.57 -16.13 13.33
C GLU A 155 23.86 -15.06 14.19
N LEU A 156 23.99 -13.79 13.83
CA LEU A 156 23.25 -12.66 14.42
C LEU A 156 22.01 -12.26 13.58
N ALA A 157 21.69 -12.99 12.51
CA ALA A 157 20.59 -12.67 11.62
C ALA A 157 19.30 -13.39 12.05
N PHE A 158 18.23 -12.65 12.35
CA PHE A 158 16.96 -13.22 12.74
C PHE A 158 16.22 -13.95 11.61
N ASN A 159 16.60 -13.73 10.35
CA ASN A 159 16.08 -14.44 9.18
C ASN A 159 16.96 -15.63 8.75
N SER A 160 17.95 -15.98 9.56
CA SER A 160 18.86 -17.09 9.38
C SER A 160 19.16 -17.78 10.73
N GLN A 161 20.42 -18.02 11.07
CA GLN A 161 20.85 -18.80 12.24
C GLN A 161 20.59 -18.10 13.58
N GLY A 162 20.49 -16.76 13.61
CA GLY A 162 20.16 -15.98 14.79
C GLY A 162 18.67 -15.91 15.12
N ALA A 163 17.82 -16.59 14.38
CA ALA A 163 16.38 -16.57 14.58
C ALA A 163 15.96 -17.15 15.94
N CYS A 164 14.98 -16.51 16.59
CA CYS A 164 14.31 -17.08 17.75
C CYS A 164 13.67 -18.44 17.36
N PRO A 165 13.96 -19.54 18.10
CA PRO A 165 13.46 -20.86 17.73
C PRO A 165 11.93 -20.96 17.77
N LYS A 166 11.27 -20.22 18.67
CA LYS A 166 9.81 -20.28 18.83
C LYS A 166 9.04 -19.59 17.70
N CYS A 167 9.44 -18.39 17.29
CA CYS A 167 8.77 -17.63 16.24
C CYS A 167 9.50 -17.70 14.89
N SER A 168 10.61 -18.42 14.78
CA SER A 168 11.43 -18.53 13.56
C SER A 168 11.77 -17.17 12.94
N GLY A 169 12.04 -16.17 13.78
CA GLY A 169 12.45 -14.82 13.37
C GLY A 169 11.32 -13.89 12.95
N THR A 170 10.06 -14.24 13.18
CA THR A 170 8.92 -13.34 12.88
C THR A 170 8.65 -12.31 13.97
N GLY A 171 9.07 -12.57 15.22
CA GLY A 171 8.79 -11.74 16.40
C GLY A 171 7.39 -11.94 16.98
N ILE A 172 6.51 -12.62 16.27
CA ILE A 172 5.12 -12.91 16.66
C ILE A 172 4.85 -14.40 16.61
N VAL A 173 3.85 -14.83 17.33
CA VAL A 173 3.29 -16.18 17.28
C VAL A 173 1.79 -16.08 16.96
N ARG A 174 1.28 -17.02 16.19
CA ARG A 174 -0.15 -17.14 15.91
C ARG A 174 -0.73 -18.16 16.87
N THR A 175 -1.62 -17.73 17.72
CA THR A 175 -2.34 -18.56 18.68
C THR A 175 -3.82 -18.60 18.29
N VAL A 176 -4.51 -19.66 18.71
CA VAL A 176 -5.95 -19.78 18.48
C VAL A 176 -6.67 -18.75 19.36
N ASP A 177 -7.53 -17.97 18.75
CA ASP A 177 -8.39 -17.02 19.44
C ASP A 177 -9.68 -17.70 19.88
N LEU A 178 -9.79 -17.97 21.17
CA LEU A 178 -10.91 -18.71 21.75
C LEU A 178 -12.27 -18.01 21.53
N ASP A 179 -12.28 -16.68 21.51
CA ASP A 179 -13.51 -15.89 21.33
C ASP A 179 -14.08 -16.06 19.92
N THR A 180 -13.23 -16.35 18.93
CA THR A 180 -13.66 -16.59 17.54
C THR A 180 -14.15 -18.01 17.28
N LEU A 181 -13.89 -18.94 18.19
CA LEU A 181 -14.32 -20.33 18.05
C LEU A 181 -15.84 -20.47 18.25
N VAL A 182 -16.43 -19.61 19.08
CA VAL A 182 -17.88 -19.57 19.36
C VAL A 182 -18.34 -18.11 19.26
N PRO A 183 -18.52 -17.60 18.04
CA PRO A 183 -18.86 -16.19 17.83
C PRO A 183 -20.28 -15.82 18.29
N ASP A 184 -21.17 -16.80 18.39
CA ASP A 184 -22.54 -16.64 18.93
C ASP A 184 -22.85 -17.78 19.93
N ASP A 185 -22.77 -17.47 21.21
CA ASP A 185 -23.00 -18.41 22.29
C ASP A 185 -24.50 -18.68 22.59
N SER A 186 -25.39 -17.95 21.92
CA SER A 186 -26.82 -18.22 21.96
C SER A 186 -27.23 -19.42 21.11
N LEU A 187 -26.36 -19.82 20.16
CA LEU A 187 -26.55 -21.02 19.34
C LEU A 187 -26.23 -22.30 20.11
N THR A 188 -26.88 -23.37 19.73
CA THR A 188 -26.53 -24.74 20.18
C THR A 188 -25.36 -25.29 19.37
N ILE A 189 -24.64 -26.27 19.87
CA ILE A 189 -23.58 -26.96 19.08
C ILE A 189 -24.22 -27.64 17.85
N ASP A 190 -25.40 -28.21 17.98
CA ASP A 190 -26.18 -28.75 16.86
C ASP A 190 -26.60 -27.67 15.86
N GLY A 191 -26.80 -26.44 16.33
CA GLY A 191 -27.10 -25.26 15.53
C GLY A 191 -25.87 -24.56 14.94
N GLY A 192 -24.67 -25.12 15.19
CA GLY A 192 -23.43 -24.62 14.61
C GLY A 192 -22.67 -23.59 15.43
N ALA A 193 -22.86 -23.53 16.75
CA ALA A 193 -22.14 -22.61 17.65
C ALA A 193 -20.62 -22.67 17.49
N VAL A 194 -20.05 -23.87 17.28
CA VAL A 194 -18.60 -24.09 17.13
C VAL A 194 -18.17 -23.87 15.68
N ALA A 195 -17.78 -22.66 15.35
CA ALA A 195 -17.48 -22.21 13.99
C ALA A 195 -16.36 -23.02 13.26
N PRO A 196 -15.27 -23.47 13.91
CA PRO A 196 -14.25 -24.31 13.25
C PRO A 196 -14.79 -25.64 12.74
N TRP A 197 -15.70 -26.29 13.46
CA TRP A 197 -16.27 -27.57 13.03
C TRP A 197 -17.15 -27.44 11.78
N ASN A 198 -17.74 -26.27 11.56
CA ASN A 198 -18.55 -25.99 10.38
C ASN A 198 -17.73 -25.63 9.13
N SER A 199 -16.55 -25.03 9.32
CA SER A 199 -15.77 -24.42 8.23
C SER A 199 -14.46 -25.15 7.89
N LEU A 200 -13.85 -25.84 8.85
CA LEU A 200 -12.55 -26.48 8.71
C LEU A 200 -12.62 -28.02 8.83
N MET A 201 -13.69 -28.56 9.37
CA MET A 201 -13.83 -29.99 9.61
C MET A 201 -15.25 -30.51 9.24
N TRP A 202 -15.47 -31.81 9.31
CA TRP A 202 -16.75 -32.37 8.97
C TRP A 202 -17.79 -32.22 10.09
N SER A 203 -19.05 -32.07 9.70
CA SER A 203 -20.20 -31.90 10.60
C SER A 203 -20.37 -33.04 11.64
N LEU A 204 -19.60 -34.11 11.51
CA LEU A 204 -19.58 -35.27 12.43
C LEU A 204 -19.04 -34.93 13.84
N MET A 205 -18.29 -33.86 14.00
CA MET A 205 -17.73 -33.47 15.30
C MET A 205 -18.82 -33.23 16.35
N THR A 206 -19.96 -32.72 15.94
CA THR A 206 -21.12 -32.49 16.81
C THR A 206 -21.62 -33.82 17.45
N ASP A 207 -21.77 -34.88 16.63
CA ASP A 207 -22.22 -36.19 17.11
C ASP A 207 -21.20 -36.87 18.03
N ILE A 208 -19.91 -36.71 17.72
CA ILE A 208 -18.82 -37.22 18.55
C ILE A 208 -18.74 -36.45 19.87
N CYS A 209 -18.91 -35.12 19.83
CA CYS A 209 -18.93 -34.27 21.02
C CYS A 209 -20.02 -34.68 22.01
N ARG A 210 -21.19 -35.09 21.50
CA ARG A 210 -22.27 -35.64 22.33
C ARG A 210 -21.84 -36.96 23.03
N GLN A 211 -21.07 -37.82 22.37
CA GLN A 211 -20.49 -39.03 22.97
C GLN A 211 -19.35 -38.73 23.96
N MET A 212 -18.80 -37.52 23.94
CA MET A 212 -17.87 -37.03 24.97
C MET A 212 -18.59 -36.52 26.24
N GLY A 213 -19.93 -36.58 26.28
CA GLY A 213 -20.74 -36.15 27.42
C GLY A 213 -21.14 -34.71 27.44
N VAL A 214 -21.07 -34.01 26.31
CA VAL A 214 -21.46 -32.62 26.15
C VAL A 214 -22.90 -32.54 25.62
N ARG A 215 -23.74 -31.70 26.21
CA ARG A 215 -25.09 -31.39 25.73
C ARG A 215 -25.00 -30.53 24.48
N THR A 216 -25.37 -31.04 23.33
CA THR A 216 -25.22 -30.33 22.04
C THR A 216 -26.48 -29.59 21.60
N ASP A 217 -27.60 -29.81 22.32
CA ASP A 217 -28.95 -29.32 22.05
C ASP A 217 -29.35 -28.07 22.86
N VAL A 218 -28.50 -27.62 23.77
CA VAL A 218 -28.70 -26.40 24.56
C VAL A 218 -27.79 -25.26 24.07
N PRO A 219 -28.15 -23.99 24.28
CA PRO A 219 -27.29 -22.84 23.95
C PRO A 219 -25.90 -23.00 24.56
N PHE A 220 -24.85 -22.65 23.81
CA PHE A 220 -23.46 -22.81 24.26
C PHE A 220 -23.18 -22.10 25.59
N ARG A 221 -23.76 -20.93 25.82
CA ARG A 221 -23.66 -20.18 27.09
C ARG A 221 -24.16 -20.99 28.29
N ASP A 222 -25.13 -21.88 28.12
CA ASP A 222 -25.78 -22.66 29.18
C ASP A 222 -25.04 -23.98 29.47
N LEU A 223 -23.96 -24.29 28.73
CA LEU A 223 -23.07 -25.39 29.03
C LEU A 223 -22.27 -25.13 30.32
N THR A 224 -22.06 -26.23 31.07
CA THR A 224 -21.18 -26.16 32.26
C THR A 224 -19.73 -25.88 31.86
N LYS A 225 -18.94 -25.43 32.83
CA LYS A 225 -17.50 -25.16 32.60
C LYS A 225 -16.75 -26.40 32.10
N SER A 226 -17.11 -27.59 32.63
CA SER A 226 -16.51 -28.86 32.20
C SER A 226 -16.88 -29.21 30.74
N GLU A 227 -18.14 -28.99 30.33
CA GLU A 227 -18.57 -29.21 28.96
C GLU A 227 -17.87 -28.29 27.98
N LYS A 228 -17.73 -26.99 28.34
CA LYS A 228 -16.97 -25.99 27.56
C LYS A 228 -15.49 -26.37 27.44
N ASP A 229 -14.89 -26.90 28.52
CA ASP A 229 -13.49 -27.34 28.51
C ASP A 229 -13.31 -28.57 27.59
N ILE A 230 -14.26 -29.48 27.55
CA ILE A 230 -14.24 -30.59 26.58
C ILE A 230 -14.29 -30.05 25.14
N VAL A 231 -15.16 -29.08 24.84
CA VAL A 231 -15.27 -28.50 23.50
C VAL A 231 -13.97 -27.83 23.07
N PHE A 232 -13.32 -27.06 23.96
CA PHE A 232 -12.10 -26.33 23.64
C PHE A 232 -10.82 -27.16 23.72
N HIS A 233 -10.71 -28.07 24.72
CA HIS A 233 -9.45 -28.73 25.09
C HIS A 233 -9.56 -30.23 25.31
N GLY A 234 -10.76 -30.85 25.10
CA GLY A 234 -11.00 -32.27 25.36
C GLY A 234 -10.01 -33.18 24.61
N PRO A 235 -9.66 -34.36 25.20
CA PRO A 235 -8.66 -35.24 24.63
C PRO A 235 -9.13 -35.87 23.31
N ALA A 236 -8.18 -36.20 22.45
CA ALA A 236 -8.44 -36.93 21.19
C ALA A 236 -8.77 -38.37 21.48
N GLU A 237 -10.06 -38.68 21.67
CA GLU A 237 -10.56 -40.01 21.93
C GLU A 237 -11.34 -40.57 20.74
N LYS A 238 -11.18 -41.85 20.46
CA LYS A 238 -11.95 -42.55 19.44
C LYS A 238 -13.31 -42.95 20.01
N LYS A 239 -14.39 -42.50 19.37
CA LYS A 239 -15.77 -42.79 19.77
C LYS A 239 -16.49 -43.46 18.62
N HIS A 240 -17.43 -44.34 18.99
CA HIS A 240 -18.32 -44.98 18.06
C HIS A 240 -19.59 -44.15 17.89
N ILE A 241 -19.94 -43.80 16.66
CA ILE A 241 -21.11 -43.00 16.35
C ILE A 241 -22.00 -43.64 15.29
N PHE A 242 -23.31 -43.41 15.44
CA PHE A 242 -24.29 -43.68 14.39
C PHE A 242 -24.38 -42.42 13.49
N TYR A 243 -24.02 -42.60 12.23
CA TYR A 243 -24.01 -41.52 11.25
C TYR A 243 -25.23 -41.58 10.34
N HIS A 244 -25.97 -40.46 10.23
CA HIS A 244 -26.99 -40.26 9.22
C HIS A 244 -26.53 -39.23 8.19
N ASN A 245 -26.42 -39.62 6.94
CA ASN A 245 -26.07 -38.68 5.87
C ASN A 245 -27.28 -37.79 5.56
N LYS A 246 -27.16 -36.48 5.80
CA LYS A 246 -28.23 -35.51 5.55
C LYS A 246 -28.66 -35.44 4.07
N ASN A 247 -27.83 -35.90 3.13
CA ASN A 247 -28.07 -35.86 1.69
C ASN A 247 -28.39 -37.20 1.04
N SER A 248 -28.38 -38.31 1.81
CA SER A 248 -28.78 -39.63 1.34
C SER A 248 -29.38 -40.43 2.53
N ASN A 249 -30.37 -41.25 2.28
CA ASN A 249 -31.04 -42.08 3.32
C ASN A 249 -30.11 -43.19 3.85
N GLN A 250 -28.81 -43.06 3.82
CA GLN A 250 -27.86 -44.05 4.32
C GLN A 250 -27.46 -43.72 5.77
N ALA A 251 -27.66 -44.70 6.65
CA ALA A 251 -27.18 -44.71 8.02
C ALA A 251 -26.07 -45.76 8.15
N GLY A 252 -25.05 -45.49 8.91
CA GLY A 252 -23.93 -46.39 9.15
C GLY A 252 -23.30 -46.14 10.51
N GLU A 253 -22.57 -47.13 10.99
CA GLU A 253 -21.75 -47.01 12.20
C GLU A 253 -20.33 -46.68 11.81
N LEU A 254 -19.72 -45.70 12.53
CA LEU A 254 -18.38 -45.22 12.24
C LEU A 254 -17.62 -44.93 13.54
N ASP A 255 -16.39 -45.43 13.60
CA ASP A 255 -15.45 -45.08 14.63
C ASP A 255 -14.66 -43.86 14.21
N PHE A 256 -14.81 -42.78 14.93
CA PHE A 256 -14.12 -41.53 14.61
C PHE A 256 -13.46 -40.89 15.84
N THR A 257 -12.35 -40.18 15.64
CA THR A 257 -11.60 -39.52 16.71
C THR A 257 -12.17 -38.13 16.98
N TYR A 258 -12.46 -37.84 18.23
CA TYR A 258 -12.83 -36.53 18.68
C TYR A 258 -11.66 -35.55 18.50
N PHE A 259 -11.91 -34.40 17.90
CA PHE A 259 -10.99 -33.30 17.79
C PHE A 259 -11.64 -32.03 18.34
N ASN A 260 -11.11 -31.53 19.43
CA ASN A 260 -11.60 -30.31 20.06
C ASN A 260 -11.44 -29.07 19.12
N ALA A 261 -12.11 -27.99 19.45
CA ALA A 261 -12.15 -26.79 18.58
C ALA A 261 -10.78 -26.17 18.36
N VAL A 262 -9.93 -26.09 19.39
CA VAL A 262 -8.55 -25.55 19.31
C VAL A 262 -7.70 -26.43 18.40
N TYR A 263 -7.66 -27.74 18.63
CA TYR A 263 -6.89 -28.66 17.79
C TYR A 263 -7.36 -28.65 16.32
N THR A 264 -8.67 -28.45 16.09
CA THR A 264 -9.20 -28.33 14.72
C THR A 264 -8.55 -27.18 13.96
N VAL A 265 -8.38 -26.02 14.60
CA VAL A 265 -7.72 -24.85 14.00
C VAL A 265 -6.22 -25.09 13.84
N GLU A 266 -5.54 -25.60 14.87
CA GLU A 266 -4.09 -25.91 14.83
C GLU A 266 -3.75 -26.92 13.73
N ASN A 267 -4.53 -27.99 13.62
CA ASN A 267 -4.35 -29.00 12.57
C ASN A 267 -4.64 -28.47 11.18
N ALA A 268 -5.64 -27.58 11.04
CA ALA A 268 -5.90 -26.91 9.78
C ALA A 268 -4.75 -25.96 9.40
N LEU A 269 -4.22 -25.20 10.35
CA LEU A 269 -3.06 -24.30 10.15
C LEU A 269 -1.82 -25.07 9.70
N ALA A 270 -1.53 -26.21 10.35
CA ALA A 270 -0.38 -27.05 9.99
C ALA A 270 -0.48 -27.65 8.57
N LYS A 271 -1.66 -27.75 7.99
CA LYS A 271 -1.93 -28.31 6.66
C LYS A 271 -2.12 -27.28 5.57
N VAL A 272 -2.05 -25.97 5.89
CA VAL A 272 -2.20 -24.91 4.91
C VAL A 272 -1.06 -24.95 3.89
N LYS A 273 -1.41 -24.97 2.61
CA LYS A 273 -0.46 -24.99 1.48
C LYS A 273 -0.57 -23.77 0.56
N ASP A 274 -1.67 -23.05 0.65
CA ASP A 274 -1.98 -21.93 -0.23
C ASP A 274 -2.64 -20.76 0.54
N GLU A 275 -2.71 -19.61 -0.10
CA GLU A 275 -3.30 -18.39 0.46
C GLU A 275 -4.80 -18.54 0.76
N LYS A 276 -5.52 -19.32 -0.06
CA LYS A 276 -6.95 -19.58 0.12
C LYS A 276 -7.21 -20.42 1.37
N GLY A 277 -6.34 -21.40 1.63
CA GLY A 277 -6.35 -22.20 2.87
C GLY A 277 -6.06 -21.32 4.08
N MET A 278 -5.06 -20.40 3.98
CA MET A 278 -4.73 -19.48 5.05
C MET A 278 -5.90 -18.57 5.43
N LYS A 279 -6.57 -17.93 4.47
CA LYS A 279 -7.76 -17.07 4.72
C LYS A 279 -8.91 -17.79 5.44
N ARG A 280 -9.01 -19.10 5.31
CA ARG A 280 -10.04 -19.89 6.02
C ARG A 280 -9.70 -20.11 7.49
N VAL A 281 -8.42 -20.21 7.83
CA VAL A 281 -7.94 -20.46 9.19
C VAL A 281 -7.68 -19.16 9.95
N GLU A 282 -7.21 -18.13 9.26
CA GLU A 282 -6.78 -16.84 9.82
C GLU A 282 -7.82 -16.17 10.72
N LYS A 283 -9.12 -16.31 10.39
CA LYS A 283 -10.23 -15.77 11.19
C LYS A 283 -10.35 -16.36 12.61
N PHE A 284 -9.66 -17.45 12.88
CA PHE A 284 -9.63 -18.13 14.19
C PHE A 284 -8.30 -17.93 14.92
N LEU A 285 -7.42 -17.09 14.37
CA LEU A 285 -6.09 -16.87 14.92
C LEU A 285 -5.96 -15.42 15.39
N LYS A 286 -5.24 -15.22 16.49
CA LYS A 286 -4.72 -13.93 16.91
C LYS A 286 -3.20 -13.93 16.84
N GLU A 287 -2.65 -12.79 16.50
CA GLU A 287 -1.21 -12.57 16.51
C GLU A 287 -0.80 -11.97 17.86
N GLU A 288 0.14 -12.61 18.52
CA GLU A 288 0.67 -12.17 19.81
C GLU A 288 2.18 -12.03 19.72
N THR A 289 2.74 -11.08 20.49
CA THR A 289 4.19 -10.97 20.62
C THR A 289 4.78 -12.28 21.12
N CYS A 290 5.86 -12.74 20.48
CA CYS A 290 6.51 -13.99 20.85
C CYS A 290 6.97 -13.95 22.32
N PRO A 291 6.52 -14.88 23.18
CA PRO A 291 6.83 -14.87 24.61
C PRO A 291 8.28 -15.24 24.93
N GLU A 292 9.06 -15.75 23.97
CA GLU A 292 10.47 -16.11 24.16
C GLU A 292 11.40 -14.94 23.78
N CYS A 293 11.18 -14.32 22.62
CA CYS A 293 12.05 -13.21 22.19
C CYS A 293 11.44 -11.83 22.46
N HIS A 294 10.21 -11.74 22.96
CA HIS A 294 9.51 -10.49 23.25
C HIS A 294 9.50 -9.51 22.05
N GLY A 295 9.31 -10.04 20.82
CA GLY A 295 9.25 -9.25 19.59
C GLY A 295 10.61 -9.01 18.93
N THR A 296 11.75 -9.23 19.59
CA THR A 296 13.08 -8.94 19.03
C THR A 296 13.48 -9.80 17.85
N ARG A 297 12.75 -10.91 17.58
CA ARG A 297 13.02 -11.86 16.50
C ARG A 297 14.28 -12.70 16.69
N LEU A 298 15.17 -12.31 17.60
CA LEU A 298 16.48 -12.90 17.82
C LEU A 298 16.46 -13.99 18.90
N SER A 299 17.29 -15.00 18.73
CA SER A 299 17.57 -15.99 19.76
C SER A 299 18.33 -15.38 20.94
N SER A 300 18.33 -16.05 22.08
CA SER A 300 19.11 -15.60 23.26
C SER A 300 20.63 -15.54 22.96
N ALA A 301 21.14 -16.43 22.13
CA ALA A 301 22.54 -16.44 21.70
C ALA A 301 22.86 -15.20 20.82
N ALA A 302 21.97 -14.83 19.91
CA ALA A 302 22.16 -13.66 19.04
C ALA A 302 22.04 -12.32 19.81
N ARG A 303 21.36 -12.31 20.95
CA ARG A 303 21.25 -11.15 21.86
C ARG A 303 22.39 -11.08 22.89
N ALA A 304 23.23 -12.12 22.99
CA ALA A 304 24.29 -12.17 23.99
C ALA A 304 25.46 -11.17 23.76
N PRO A 305 25.94 -10.91 22.52
CA PRO A 305 27.00 -9.94 22.29
C PRO A 305 26.65 -8.54 22.81
N LYS A 306 27.60 -7.85 23.44
CA LYS A 306 27.42 -6.49 23.95
C LYS A 306 28.45 -5.54 23.35
N LEU A 307 28.00 -4.46 22.73
CA LEU A 307 28.83 -3.38 22.21
C LEU A 307 28.46 -2.09 22.94
N ARG A 308 29.45 -1.40 23.55
CA ARG A 308 29.20 -0.26 24.43
C ARG A 308 28.11 -0.55 25.50
N GLY A 309 28.07 -1.79 26.01
CA GLY A 309 27.18 -2.21 27.10
C GLY A 309 25.77 -2.65 26.65
N ILE A 310 25.37 -2.43 25.40
CA ILE A 310 24.03 -2.82 24.89
C ILE A 310 24.09 -4.00 23.93
N SER A 311 22.99 -4.71 23.77
CA SER A 311 22.83 -5.83 22.83
C SER A 311 22.34 -5.37 21.47
N LEU A 312 22.36 -6.27 20.49
CA LEU A 312 21.91 -5.99 19.12
C LEU A 312 20.42 -5.60 19.06
N ASP A 313 19.57 -6.25 19.82
CA ASP A 313 18.14 -5.94 19.90
C ASP A 313 17.89 -4.57 20.55
N GLU A 314 18.62 -4.22 21.62
CA GLU A 314 18.55 -2.90 22.23
C GLU A 314 18.99 -1.80 21.24
N ALA A 315 20.05 -2.04 20.46
CA ALA A 315 20.47 -1.11 19.41
C ALA A 315 19.45 -1.00 18.27
N CYS A 316 18.82 -2.10 17.86
CA CYS A 316 17.77 -2.10 16.82
C CYS A 316 16.49 -1.36 17.24
N ALA A 317 16.23 -1.26 18.53
CA ALA A 317 15.07 -0.57 19.11
C ALA A 317 15.28 0.96 19.23
N MET A 318 16.50 1.47 19.08
CA MET A 318 16.78 2.91 19.02
C MET A 318 16.21 3.52 17.75
N THR A 319 15.81 4.79 17.82
CA THR A 319 15.53 5.55 16.60
C THR A 319 16.79 5.63 15.74
N LEU A 320 16.64 5.76 14.42
CA LEU A 320 17.81 5.84 13.54
C LEU A 320 18.71 7.04 13.88
N SER A 321 18.12 8.16 14.29
CA SER A 321 18.87 9.33 14.75
C SER A 321 19.71 9.04 15.98
N ASP A 322 19.12 8.46 17.03
CA ASP A 322 19.82 8.09 18.27
C ASP A 322 20.87 7.00 18.00
N LEU A 323 20.56 6.05 17.12
CA LEU A 323 21.47 4.97 16.74
C LEU A 323 22.72 5.50 16.02
N VAL A 324 22.59 6.51 15.16
CA VAL A 324 23.74 7.18 14.51
C VAL A 324 24.62 7.83 15.55
N ASP A 325 24.04 8.57 16.52
CA ASP A 325 24.82 9.21 17.58
C ASP A 325 25.51 8.18 18.49
N TRP A 326 24.86 7.04 18.74
CA TRP A 326 25.46 5.94 19.46
C TRP A 326 26.62 5.28 18.66
N VAL A 327 26.44 5.05 17.34
CA VAL A 327 27.46 4.46 16.45
C VAL A 327 28.74 5.31 16.39
N ARG A 328 28.60 6.65 16.33
CA ARG A 328 29.75 7.57 16.32
C ARG A 328 30.69 7.39 17.52
N GLY A 329 30.16 6.99 18.66
CA GLY A 329 30.98 6.73 19.83
C GLY A 329 31.58 5.30 19.92
N VAL A 330 31.30 4.42 18.92
CA VAL A 330 31.84 3.05 18.93
C VAL A 330 33.36 3.01 18.81
N PRO A 331 34.04 3.71 17.86
CA PRO A 331 35.47 3.65 17.70
C PRO A 331 36.23 4.04 18.99
N GLU A 332 35.78 5.08 19.68
CA GLU A 332 36.42 5.57 20.91
C GLU A 332 36.32 4.59 22.09
N SER A 333 35.27 3.75 22.09
CA SER A 333 35.03 2.73 23.14
C SER A 333 35.88 1.49 23.00
N LEU A 334 36.68 1.38 21.94
CA LEU A 334 37.45 0.21 21.60
C LEU A 334 38.95 0.41 21.80
N PRO A 335 39.73 -0.70 21.96
CA PRO A 335 41.19 -0.65 21.95
C PRO A 335 41.73 0.08 20.72
N THR A 336 42.84 0.82 20.87
CA THR A 336 43.35 1.70 19.82
C THR A 336 43.64 0.97 18.50
N GLU A 337 44.09 -0.28 18.57
CA GLU A 337 44.40 -1.13 17.42
C GLU A 337 43.17 -1.57 16.62
N MET A 338 41.95 -1.49 17.19
CA MET A 338 40.73 -1.84 16.53
C MET A 338 40.02 -0.61 15.89
N ARG A 339 40.40 0.60 16.27
CA ARG A 339 39.73 1.84 15.85
C ARG A 339 39.65 2.03 14.35
N PRO A 340 40.72 1.80 13.55
CA PRO A 340 40.64 2.01 12.09
C PRO A 340 39.59 1.11 11.41
N MET A 341 39.44 -0.13 11.87
CA MET A 341 38.40 -1.03 11.37
C MET A 341 37.01 -0.56 11.82
N ALA A 342 36.86 -0.14 13.07
CA ALA A 342 35.61 0.36 13.61
C ALA A 342 35.17 1.63 12.88
N GLU A 343 36.05 2.58 12.65
CA GLU A 343 35.80 3.82 11.90
C GLU A 343 35.24 3.50 10.50
N SER A 344 35.91 2.59 9.75
CA SER A 344 35.48 2.21 8.42
C SER A 344 34.05 1.60 8.38
N ILE A 345 33.70 0.76 9.37
CA ILE A 345 32.36 0.16 9.45
C ILE A 345 31.31 1.21 9.87
N CYS A 346 31.65 2.09 10.83
CA CYS A 346 30.79 3.15 11.30
C CYS A 346 30.52 4.19 10.21
N GLU A 347 31.52 4.64 9.47
CA GLU A 347 31.37 5.56 8.33
C GLU A 347 30.45 5.00 7.25
N ALA A 348 30.56 3.71 6.91
CA ALA A 348 29.67 3.05 5.95
C ALA A 348 28.22 3.03 6.44
N PHE A 349 28.00 2.81 7.74
CA PHE A 349 26.68 2.89 8.37
C PHE A 349 26.13 4.31 8.33
N GLU A 350 26.90 5.31 8.80
CA GLU A 350 26.52 6.71 8.88
C GLU A 350 26.16 7.30 7.52
N SER A 351 26.95 6.99 6.48
CA SER A 351 26.69 7.48 5.12
C SER A 351 25.31 7.04 4.60
N THR A 352 24.88 5.82 4.90
CA THR A 352 23.55 5.31 4.52
C THR A 352 22.45 5.89 5.43
N ALA A 353 22.71 5.94 6.74
CA ALA A 353 21.76 6.43 7.72
C ALA A 353 21.44 7.92 7.54
N LYS A 354 22.46 8.74 7.23
CA LYS A 354 22.29 10.18 6.97
C LYS A 354 21.23 10.43 5.88
N ARG A 355 21.31 9.73 4.76
CA ARG A 355 20.34 9.89 3.66
C ARG A 355 18.90 9.55 4.08
N LEU A 356 18.72 8.53 4.92
CA LEU A 356 17.41 8.19 5.48
C LEU A 356 16.91 9.27 6.44
N ILE A 357 17.81 9.85 7.24
CA ILE A 357 17.45 10.96 8.14
C ILE A 357 17.08 12.20 7.33
N ASP A 358 17.83 12.52 6.26
CA ASP A 358 17.53 13.63 5.34
C ASP A 358 16.17 13.45 4.65
N LEU A 359 15.75 12.19 4.38
CA LEU A 359 14.41 11.84 3.88
C LEU A 359 13.33 11.85 4.99
N GLY A 360 13.65 12.28 6.20
CA GLY A 360 12.72 12.36 7.32
C GLY A 360 12.41 11.03 8.02
N LEU A 361 13.22 9.99 7.81
CA LEU A 361 13.00 8.66 8.40
C LEU A 361 13.82 8.41 9.69
N GLY A 362 14.40 9.47 10.26
CA GLY A 362 15.25 9.40 11.45
C GLY A 362 14.56 8.86 12.71
N TYR A 363 13.25 8.95 12.79
CA TYR A 363 12.44 8.45 13.90
C TYR A 363 12.14 6.94 13.85
N LEU A 364 12.40 6.27 12.73
CA LEU A 364 12.17 4.83 12.58
C LEU A 364 13.25 4.03 13.29
N THR A 365 12.84 2.87 13.83
CA THR A 365 13.75 1.89 14.44
C THR A 365 14.09 0.78 13.46
N LEU A 366 15.27 0.17 13.56
CA LEU A 366 15.70 -0.89 12.62
C LEU A 366 14.84 -2.17 12.73
N ASP A 367 14.23 -2.42 13.88
CA ASP A 367 13.33 -3.55 14.12
C ASP A 367 11.90 -3.31 13.66
N ARG A 368 11.53 -2.07 13.27
CA ARG A 368 10.20 -1.73 12.77
C ARG A 368 9.82 -2.63 11.60
N SER A 369 8.70 -3.32 11.69
CA SER A 369 8.21 -4.19 10.62
C SER A 369 7.96 -3.40 9.32
N ALA A 370 8.54 -3.84 8.21
CA ALA A 370 8.40 -3.13 6.93
C ALA A 370 6.95 -3.14 6.40
N SER A 371 6.12 -4.09 6.83
CA SER A 371 4.68 -4.13 6.50
C SER A 371 3.87 -3.01 7.18
N THR A 372 4.38 -2.42 8.27
CA THR A 372 3.72 -1.34 9.02
C THR A 372 4.17 0.05 8.57
N LEU A 373 5.07 0.14 7.60
CA LEU A 373 5.54 1.40 7.04
C LEU A 373 4.49 2.00 6.10
N SER A 374 4.31 3.31 6.14
CA SER A 374 3.51 4.06 5.17
C SER A 374 4.08 3.96 3.75
N THR A 375 3.34 4.40 2.75
CA THR A 375 3.81 4.40 1.35
C THR A 375 5.06 5.26 1.19
N GLY A 376 5.07 6.48 1.74
CA GLY A 376 6.23 7.38 1.68
C GLY A 376 7.46 6.83 2.42
N GLU A 377 7.27 6.22 3.62
CA GLU A 377 8.37 5.57 4.35
C GLU A 377 8.98 4.42 3.56
N ARG A 378 8.17 3.57 2.91
CA ARG A 378 8.65 2.48 2.05
C ARG A 378 9.40 3.01 0.83
N GLN A 379 8.92 4.09 0.24
CA GLN A 379 9.55 4.74 -0.92
C GLN A 379 10.89 5.36 -0.56
N GLY A 380 10.96 6.11 0.55
CA GLY A 380 12.22 6.64 1.10
C GLY A 380 13.24 5.55 1.43
N MET A 381 12.78 4.43 1.99
CA MET A 381 13.63 3.25 2.24
C MET A 381 14.22 2.67 0.94
N GLN A 382 13.41 2.56 -0.12
CA GLN A 382 13.91 2.06 -1.42
C GLN A 382 14.86 3.04 -2.10
N LEU A 383 14.56 4.33 -2.04
CA LEU A 383 15.41 5.38 -2.60
C LEU A 383 16.79 5.37 -1.94
N ALA A 384 16.85 5.37 -0.60
CA ALA A 384 18.12 5.31 0.13
C ALA A 384 18.94 4.06 -0.22
N ARG A 385 18.27 2.92 -0.45
CA ARG A 385 18.93 1.68 -0.90
C ARG A 385 19.50 1.80 -2.32
N ALA A 386 18.74 2.41 -3.24
CA ALA A 386 19.17 2.60 -4.63
C ALA A 386 20.44 3.49 -4.72
N VAL A 387 20.52 4.51 -3.88
CA VAL A 387 21.62 5.49 -3.87
C VAL A 387 22.84 5.03 -3.08
N ARG A 388 22.71 3.99 -2.26
CA ARG A 388 23.84 3.46 -1.44
C ARG A 388 25.04 3.00 -2.28
N ASN A 389 24.77 2.37 -3.41
CA ASN A 389 25.82 1.91 -4.31
C ASN A 389 26.24 3.11 -5.20
N ARG A 390 27.40 3.69 -4.95
CA ARG A 390 27.99 4.76 -5.79
C ARG A 390 28.31 4.20 -7.18
N THR A 391 27.27 3.96 -7.96
CA THR A 391 27.34 3.60 -9.37
C THR A 391 27.43 4.86 -10.22
N THR A 392 28.12 4.80 -11.34
CA THR A 392 28.23 5.89 -12.31
C THR A 392 27.68 5.44 -13.65
N GLY A 393 27.13 6.37 -14.43
CA GLY A 393 26.62 6.08 -15.76
C GLY A 393 25.31 5.26 -15.76
N VAL A 394 24.51 5.34 -14.71
CA VAL A 394 23.21 4.68 -14.55
C VAL A 394 22.09 5.70 -14.76
N LEU A 395 20.97 5.25 -15.33
CA LEU A 395 19.72 5.98 -15.41
C LEU A 395 18.82 5.58 -14.25
N TYR A 396 18.53 6.50 -13.34
CA TYR A 396 17.54 6.33 -12.29
C TYR A 396 16.19 6.86 -12.75
N VAL A 397 15.18 6.03 -12.77
CA VAL A 397 13.80 6.40 -13.09
C VAL A 397 13.00 6.40 -11.79
N LEU A 398 12.63 7.58 -11.31
CA LEU A 398 11.88 7.80 -10.08
C LEU A 398 10.42 8.12 -10.45
N ASP A 399 9.50 7.21 -10.13
CA ASP A 399 8.08 7.35 -10.45
C ASP A 399 7.33 7.84 -9.21
N GLU A 400 7.00 9.15 -9.20
CA GLU A 400 6.34 9.89 -8.13
C GLU A 400 7.02 9.72 -6.75
N PRO A 401 8.31 10.07 -6.63
CA PRO A 401 9.06 9.88 -5.38
C PRO A 401 8.63 10.84 -4.25
N SER A 402 7.85 11.88 -4.54
CA SER A 402 7.28 12.82 -3.56
C SER A 402 6.06 12.28 -2.81
N ILE A 403 5.52 11.13 -3.23
CA ILE A 403 4.29 10.55 -2.65
C ILE A 403 4.37 10.41 -1.12
N GLY A 404 3.36 10.96 -0.41
CA GLY A 404 3.25 10.85 1.04
C GLY A 404 4.36 11.56 1.81
N LEU A 405 5.16 12.40 1.15
CA LEU A 405 6.16 13.25 1.78
C LEU A 405 5.55 14.60 2.16
N HIS A 406 5.79 15.01 3.38
CA HIS A 406 5.54 16.40 3.78
C HIS A 406 6.48 17.36 3.03
N PRO A 407 6.08 18.60 2.69
CA PRO A 407 6.95 19.58 2.01
C PRO A 407 8.34 19.73 2.61
N SER A 408 8.48 19.64 3.93
CA SER A 408 9.79 19.69 4.59
C SER A 408 10.74 18.54 4.21
N ASN A 409 10.21 17.38 3.78
CA ASN A 409 11.02 16.21 3.41
C ASN A 409 11.40 16.21 1.91
N ILE A 410 10.76 17.06 1.10
CA ILE A 410 11.11 17.23 -0.32
C ILE A 410 12.54 17.75 -0.48
N VAL A 411 13.00 18.60 0.43
CA VAL A 411 14.39 19.09 0.43
C VAL A 411 15.42 17.96 0.53
N GLY A 412 15.15 16.97 1.38
CA GLY A 412 16.02 15.79 1.48
C GLY A 412 15.98 14.92 0.21
N LEU A 413 14.80 14.79 -0.42
CA LEU A 413 14.64 14.05 -1.68
C LEU A 413 15.41 14.73 -2.82
N THR A 414 15.31 16.05 -2.95
CA THR A 414 16.07 16.81 -3.96
C THR A 414 17.57 16.70 -3.73
N GLY A 415 18.04 16.75 -2.48
CA GLY A 415 19.44 16.51 -2.12
C GLY A 415 19.95 15.14 -2.62
N VAL A 416 19.16 14.09 -2.44
CA VAL A 416 19.49 12.74 -2.94
C VAL A 416 19.57 12.70 -4.47
N MET A 417 18.68 13.40 -5.20
CA MET A 417 18.73 13.45 -6.66
C MET A 417 19.98 14.20 -7.16
N HIS A 418 20.34 15.30 -6.52
CA HIS A 418 21.58 16.03 -6.84
C HIS A 418 22.84 15.19 -6.57
N ASP A 419 22.88 14.42 -5.48
CA ASP A 419 23.97 13.47 -5.19
C ASP A 419 24.12 12.44 -6.31
N LEU A 420 23.00 11.87 -6.81
CA LEU A 420 23.03 10.90 -7.92
C LEU A 420 23.62 11.51 -9.18
N VAL A 421 23.24 12.72 -9.53
CA VAL A 421 23.78 13.42 -10.72
C VAL A 421 25.25 13.78 -10.50
N ALA A 422 25.64 14.24 -9.31
CA ALA A 422 27.04 14.53 -8.98
C ALA A 422 27.95 13.29 -9.06
N ASP A 423 27.40 12.11 -8.75
CA ASP A 423 28.08 10.80 -8.93
C ASP A 423 28.14 10.35 -10.41
N GLY A 424 27.72 11.19 -11.39
CA GLY A 424 27.79 10.90 -12.82
C GLY A 424 26.65 10.09 -13.39
N ASN A 425 25.48 10.09 -12.75
CA ASN A 425 24.29 9.41 -13.21
C ASN A 425 23.28 10.38 -13.88
N SER A 426 22.22 9.83 -14.44
CA SER A 426 21.07 10.59 -14.97
C SER A 426 19.83 10.25 -14.15
N VAL A 427 18.97 11.21 -13.89
CA VAL A 427 17.73 11.03 -13.14
C VAL A 427 16.53 11.43 -14.02
N ILE A 428 15.59 10.49 -14.19
CA ILE A 428 14.25 10.78 -14.74
C ILE A 428 13.29 10.84 -13.57
N LEU A 429 12.67 11.96 -13.39
CA LEU A 429 11.69 12.24 -12.34
C LEU A 429 10.30 12.32 -12.96
N VAL A 430 9.42 11.39 -12.70
CA VAL A 430 7.99 11.53 -13.00
C VAL A 430 7.33 12.06 -11.75
N ASP A 431 6.86 13.30 -11.77
CA ASP A 431 6.19 13.87 -10.61
C ASP A 431 5.17 14.94 -11.02
N HIS A 432 4.34 15.34 -10.07
CA HIS A 432 3.31 16.37 -10.22
C HIS A 432 3.54 17.57 -9.29
N ASP A 433 4.33 17.36 -8.22
CA ASP A 433 4.64 18.40 -7.25
C ASP A 433 5.53 19.46 -7.88
N THR A 434 5.02 20.70 -7.88
CA THR A 434 5.74 21.84 -8.47
C THR A 434 7.02 22.19 -7.70
N GLN A 435 7.11 21.88 -6.39
CA GLN A 435 8.28 22.13 -5.58
C GLN A 435 9.46 21.27 -6.07
N ILE A 436 9.22 19.97 -6.32
CA ILE A 436 10.27 19.08 -6.79
C ILE A 436 10.57 19.26 -8.29
N LEU A 437 9.55 19.58 -9.12
CA LEU A 437 9.74 19.82 -10.53
C LEU A 437 10.60 21.06 -10.82
N LYS A 438 10.60 22.05 -9.93
CA LYS A 438 11.50 23.24 -10.02
C LYS A 438 12.98 22.89 -9.89
N GLU A 439 13.32 21.74 -9.35
CA GLU A 439 14.71 21.26 -9.24
C GLU A 439 15.20 20.52 -10.51
N ALA A 440 14.31 20.32 -11.51
CA ALA A 440 14.70 19.68 -12.76
C ALA A 440 15.51 20.65 -13.66
N ASP A 441 16.59 20.15 -14.25
CA ASP A 441 17.37 20.87 -15.29
C ASP A 441 16.61 20.96 -16.61
N TRP A 442 15.73 19.97 -16.88
CA TRP A 442 14.95 19.84 -18.11
C TRP A 442 13.60 19.21 -17.81
N ILE A 443 12.56 19.68 -18.45
CA ILE A 443 11.21 19.11 -18.35
C ILE A 443 10.75 18.62 -19.73
N VAL A 444 10.11 17.47 -19.74
CA VAL A 444 9.32 16.94 -20.87
C VAL A 444 7.87 16.85 -20.40
N GLU A 445 7.00 17.65 -20.97
CA GLU A 445 5.60 17.68 -20.61
C GLU A 445 4.73 16.88 -21.57
N MET A 446 4.00 15.91 -21.01
CA MET A 446 3.12 15.01 -21.71
C MET A 446 1.67 15.50 -21.65
N GLY A 447 0.95 15.42 -22.77
CA GLY A 447 -0.43 15.89 -22.84
C GLY A 447 -1.06 15.71 -24.22
N PRO A 448 -2.02 16.60 -24.58
CA PRO A 448 -2.60 17.66 -23.74
C PRO A 448 -3.64 17.16 -22.73
N GLU A 449 -4.25 15.99 -22.97
CA GLU A 449 -5.29 15.38 -22.14
C GLU A 449 -4.87 13.95 -21.75
N ALA A 450 -5.73 13.26 -21.05
CA ALA A 450 -5.58 11.86 -20.68
C ALA A 450 -6.05 10.89 -21.79
N GLY A 451 -5.60 9.63 -21.72
CA GLY A 451 -6.10 8.53 -22.55
C GLY A 451 -5.87 8.73 -24.05
N ALA A 452 -6.93 8.60 -24.87
CA ALA A 452 -6.84 8.64 -26.33
C ALA A 452 -6.35 9.98 -26.90
N LYS A 453 -6.59 11.08 -26.20
CA LYS A 453 -6.17 12.44 -26.56
C LYS A 453 -4.82 12.86 -25.97
N GLY A 454 -4.26 12.03 -25.10
CA GLY A 454 -2.91 12.19 -24.55
C GLY A 454 -1.83 11.53 -25.40
N GLY A 455 -0.67 11.34 -24.83
CA GLY A 455 0.43 10.59 -25.44
C GLY A 455 1.31 11.41 -26.38
N HIS A 456 1.21 12.72 -26.33
CA HIS A 456 2.07 13.66 -27.07
C HIS A 456 3.02 14.40 -26.14
N VAL A 457 4.18 14.82 -26.64
CA VAL A 457 5.00 15.84 -26.00
C VAL A 457 4.43 17.20 -26.36
N ILE A 458 3.96 17.98 -25.40
CA ILE A 458 3.35 19.30 -25.62
C ILE A 458 4.30 20.46 -25.34
N ALA A 459 5.30 20.23 -24.49
CA ALA A 459 6.35 21.18 -24.20
C ALA A 459 7.63 20.45 -23.77
N GLU A 460 8.79 20.96 -24.09
CA GLU A 460 10.09 20.52 -23.57
C GLU A 460 11.06 21.68 -23.42
N GLY A 461 11.90 21.63 -22.41
CA GLY A 461 12.88 22.69 -22.15
C GLY A 461 13.30 22.79 -20.70
N ASN A 462 14.14 23.80 -20.40
CA ASN A 462 14.44 24.18 -19.02
C ASN A 462 13.24 24.92 -18.39
N ILE A 463 13.27 25.14 -17.06
CA ILE A 463 12.17 25.76 -16.32
C ILE A 463 11.68 27.07 -16.97
N PRO A 464 12.53 28.08 -17.30
CA PRO A 464 12.05 29.29 -17.95
C PRO A 464 11.36 29.07 -19.30
N MET A 465 11.85 28.09 -20.10
CA MET A 465 11.21 27.76 -21.39
C MET A 465 9.81 27.15 -21.19
N ILE A 466 9.64 26.35 -20.16
CA ILE A 466 8.32 25.72 -19.82
C ILE A 466 7.36 26.81 -19.29
N GLU A 467 7.83 27.72 -18.44
CA GLU A 467 7.02 28.82 -17.87
C GLU A 467 6.49 29.76 -18.92
N GLU A 468 7.25 29.98 -20.01
CA GLU A 468 6.88 30.86 -21.11
C GLU A 468 6.13 30.17 -22.25
N ASN A 469 6.12 28.83 -22.26
CA ASN A 469 5.48 28.06 -23.35
C ASN A 469 3.94 28.10 -23.24
N PRO A 470 3.22 28.65 -24.23
CA PRO A 470 1.77 28.78 -24.18
C PRO A 470 1.04 27.42 -24.22
N ASN A 471 1.70 26.35 -24.68
CA ASN A 471 1.13 25.00 -24.71
C ASN A 471 1.35 24.23 -23.40
N SER A 472 2.21 24.73 -22.52
CA SER A 472 2.49 24.10 -21.24
C SER A 472 1.32 24.26 -20.28
N GLN A 473 0.89 23.15 -19.68
CA GLN A 473 -0.14 23.12 -18.64
C GLN A 473 0.46 23.26 -17.23
N ILE A 474 1.71 22.79 -17.03
CA ILE A 474 2.41 22.93 -15.75
C ILE A 474 3.13 24.29 -15.60
N GLY A 475 3.55 24.90 -16.69
CA GLY A 475 4.31 26.16 -16.68
C GLY A 475 3.67 27.30 -15.87
N PRO A 476 2.35 27.55 -16.00
CA PRO A 476 1.66 28.54 -15.18
C PRO A 476 1.74 28.29 -13.67
N PHE A 477 1.79 27.01 -13.24
CA PHE A 477 1.94 26.63 -11.83
C PHE A 477 3.39 26.76 -11.35
N LEU A 478 4.36 26.41 -12.21
CA LEU A 478 5.80 26.61 -11.90
C LEU A 478 6.14 28.10 -11.71
N SER A 479 5.59 28.96 -12.56
CA SER A 479 5.80 30.41 -12.49
C SER A 479 4.98 31.13 -11.40
N GLY A 480 4.07 30.42 -10.72
CA GLY A 480 3.14 31.03 -9.77
C GLY A 480 2.05 31.91 -10.40
N LYS A 481 1.92 31.93 -11.74
CA LYS A 481 0.86 32.66 -12.44
C LYS A 481 -0.51 31.99 -12.32
N ALA A 482 -0.53 30.69 -12.15
CA ALA A 482 -1.75 29.93 -11.87
C ALA A 482 -1.70 29.41 -10.45
N GLU A 483 -2.64 29.86 -9.63
CA GLU A 483 -2.87 29.31 -8.30
C GLU A 483 -3.99 28.29 -8.35
N THR A 484 -4.01 27.35 -7.39
CA THR A 484 -5.16 26.48 -7.21
C THR A 484 -6.35 27.34 -6.80
N LYS A 485 -7.47 27.19 -7.53
CA LYS A 485 -8.68 27.95 -7.21
C LYS A 485 -9.12 27.59 -5.79
N LEU A 486 -9.19 28.57 -4.91
CA LEU A 486 -9.76 28.42 -3.58
C LEU A 486 -11.27 28.23 -3.70
N ARG A 487 -11.80 27.23 -2.99
CA ARG A 487 -13.24 27.07 -2.79
C ARG A 487 -13.76 28.15 -1.82
N GLU A 488 -15.05 28.40 -1.84
CA GLU A 488 -15.68 29.23 -0.81
C GLU A 488 -15.70 28.44 0.50
N ARG A 489 -14.90 28.89 1.48
CA ARG A 489 -14.78 28.24 2.79
C ARG A 489 -15.82 28.80 3.77
N ALA A 490 -16.17 27.99 4.76
CA ALA A 490 -17.02 28.43 5.85
C ALA A 490 -16.33 29.53 6.68
N LYS A 491 -17.10 30.50 7.15
CA LYS A 491 -16.58 31.51 8.06
C LYS A 491 -16.24 30.91 9.42
N LYS A 492 -15.27 31.49 10.11
CA LYS A 492 -14.78 30.98 11.39
C LYS A 492 -15.88 30.77 12.44
N ASP A 493 -16.78 31.73 12.54
CA ASP A 493 -17.92 31.72 13.46
C ASP A 493 -19.01 30.68 13.09
N GLU A 494 -18.99 30.16 11.86
CA GLU A 494 -19.93 29.18 11.34
C GLU A 494 -19.34 27.74 11.30
N LEU A 495 -18.05 27.57 11.65
CA LEU A 495 -17.36 26.28 11.55
C LEU A 495 -18.12 25.17 12.27
N PHE A 496 -18.53 25.38 13.50
CA PHE A 496 -19.19 24.40 14.36
C PHE A 496 -20.72 24.52 14.39
N ALA A 497 -21.31 25.33 13.51
CA ALA A 497 -22.75 25.57 13.50
C ALA A 497 -23.63 24.30 13.33
N ASN A 498 -23.08 23.28 12.62
CA ASN A 498 -23.77 21.99 12.40
C ASN A 498 -23.48 20.96 13.49
N GLY A 499 -22.73 21.33 14.56
CA GLY A 499 -22.30 20.45 15.63
C GLY A 499 -20.87 19.94 15.43
N THR A 500 -20.47 19.04 16.31
CA THR A 500 -19.09 18.55 16.45
C THR A 500 -19.06 17.03 16.49
N VAL A 501 -18.01 16.43 15.94
CA VAL A 501 -17.57 15.08 16.28
C VAL A 501 -16.41 15.24 17.24
N HIS A 502 -16.62 14.84 18.50
CA HIS A 502 -15.61 14.90 19.56
C HIS A 502 -14.97 13.53 19.76
N LEU A 503 -13.64 13.46 19.82
CA LEU A 503 -12.87 12.27 20.10
C LEU A 503 -11.87 12.52 21.22
N SER A 504 -11.88 11.67 22.28
CA SER A 504 -10.87 11.65 23.34
C SER A 504 -10.19 10.29 23.39
N THR A 505 -8.86 10.29 23.40
CA THR A 505 -8.05 9.06 23.40
C THR A 505 -7.08 9.02 24.58
N SER A 506 -6.71 7.84 25.01
CA SER A 506 -5.48 7.56 25.75
C SER A 506 -4.32 7.36 24.77
N GLN A 507 -3.14 7.09 25.28
CA GLN A 507 -1.98 6.84 24.43
C GLN A 507 -2.17 5.59 23.55
N ILE A 508 -1.82 5.72 22.27
CA ILE A 508 -1.74 4.62 21.33
C ILE A 508 -0.46 4.78 20.48
N HIS A 509 0.39 3.77 20.45
CA HIS A 509 1.73 3.83 19.83
C HIS A 509 2.50 5.07 20.31
N THR A 510 2.96 5.91 19.39
CA THR A 510 3.64 7.17 19.71
C THR A 510 2.68 8.34 19.90
N VAL A 511 1.38 8.18 19.58
CA VAL A 511 0.36 9.22 19.76
C VAL A 511 0.02 9.36 21.23
N LYS A 512 0.26 10.55 21.76
CA LYS A 512 -0.02 10.91 23.15
C LYS A 512 -1.53 11.03 23.38
N PRO A 513 -2.02 11.02 24.63
CA PRO A 513 -3.44 11.30 24.89
C PRO A 513 -3.85 12.63 24.24
N LEU A 514 -4.94 12.61 23.48
CA LEU A 514 -5.43 13.78 22.78
C LEU A 514 -6.96 13.93 22.87
N GLU A 515 -7.40 15.14 22.70
CA GLU A 515 -8.80 15.53 22.52
C GLU A 515 -8.89 16.35 21.23
N VAL A 516 -9.87 16.04 20.39
CA VAL A 516 -10.07 16.73 19.11
C VAL A 516 -11.54 16.91 18.81
N ASP A 517 -11.86 18.12 18.33
CA ASP A 517 -13.18 18.51 17.84
C ASP A 517 -13.13 18.67 16.32
N ILE A 518 -13.97 17.92 15.60
CA ILE A 518 -14.08 17.97 14.15
C ILE A 518 -15.45 18.59 13.80
N PRO A 519 -15.49 19.71 13.04
CA PRO A 519 -16.75 20.36 12.69
C PRO A 519 -17.56 19.51 11.71
N LYS A 520 -18.83 19.29 11.98
CA LYS A 520 -19.76 18.53 11.12
C LYS A 520 -20.17 19.34 9.89
N GLY A 521 -20.31 18.63 8.75
CA GLY A 521 -20.69 19.24 7.48
C GLY A 521 -19.61 20.21 6.95
N ARG A 522 -18.37 19.99 7.30
CA ARG A 522 -17.20 20.81 6.90
C ARG A 522 -16.10 19.94 6.33
N PHE A 523 -15.19 20.61 5.60
CA PHE A 523 -13.98 20.02 5.06
C PHE A 523 -12.83 20.19 6.06
N THR A 524 -12.49 19.12 6.77
CA THR A 524 -11.38 19.08 7.73
C THR A 524 -10.18 18.35 7.12
N VAL A 525 -8.99 18.94 7.20
CA VAL A 525 -7.75 18.28 6.80
C VAL A 525 -6.89 18.01 8.03
N VAL A 526 -6.42 16.78 8.16
CA VAL A 526 -5.44 16.33 9.14
C VAL A 526 -4.08 16.29 8.46
N THR A 527 -3.17 17.17 8.88
CA THR A 527 -1.86 17.35 8.28
C THR A 527 -0.74 17.21 9.31
N GLY A 528 0.50 17.39 8.90
CA GLY A 528 1.69 17.31 9.76
C GLY A 528 2.79 16.45 9.13
N VAL A 529 4.00 16.51 9.71
CA VAL A 529 5.18 15.79 9.20
C VAL A 529 4.97 14.27 9.16
N SER A 530 5.80 13.57 8.39
CA SER A 530 5.76 12.10 8.32
C SER A 530 6.02 11.49 9.71
N GLY A 531 5.25 10.45 10.08
CA GLY A 531 5.35 9.81 11.38
C GLY A 531 4.77 10.60 12.57
N SER A 532 4.09 11.73 12.35
CA SER A 532 3.49 12.53 13.43
C SER A 532 2.24 11.91 14.07
N GLY A 533 1.71 10.80 13.52
CA GLY A 533 0.57 10.08 14.07
C GLY A 533 -0.78 10.35 13.40
N LYS A 534 -0.83 11.02 12.24
CA LYS A 534 -2.07 11.30 11.48
C LYS A 534 -2.91 10.06 11.23
N THR A 535 -2.30 9.04 10.62
CA THR A 535 -2.96 7.77 10.30
C THR A 535 -3.50 7.09 11.56
N THR A 536 -2.72 7.09 12.65
CA THR A 536 -3.14 6.51 13.94
C THR A 536 -4.33 7.27 14.54
N MET A 537 -4.32 8.61 14.50
CA MET A 537 -5.44 9.42 14.99
C MET A 537 -6.71 9.18 14.17
N VAL A 538 -6.61 9.11 12.84
CA VAL A 538 -7.79 9.03 11.96
C VAL A 538 -8.21 7.58 11.73
N LEU A 539 -7.31 6.71 11.23
CA LEU A 539 -7.68 5.36 10.80
C LEU A 539 -7.74 4.35 11.96
N GLU A 540 -6.88 4.52 12.99
CA GLU A 540 -6.85 3.57 14.11
C GLU A 540 -7.66 4.07 15.32
N SER A 541 -8.04 5.36 15.37
CA SER A 541 -8.80 5.92 16.50
C SER A 541 -10.17 6.46 16.08
N LEU A 542 -10.26 7.47 15.19
CA LEU A 542 -11.53 8.10 14.82
C LEU A 542 -12.50 7.12 14.15
N ILE A 543 -12.06 6.41 13.11
CA ILE A 543 -12.92 5.46 12.38
C ILE A 543 -13.41 4.34 13.29
N PRO A 544 -12.55 3.59 14.01
CA PRO A 544 -13.03 2.52 14.90
C PRO A 544 -13.93 3.02 16.04
N ALA A 545 -13.71 4.25 16.54
CA ALA A 545 -14.57 4.85 17.56
C ALA A 545 -15.97 5.14 17.01
N LEU A 546 -16.06 5.72 15.80
CA LEU A 546 -17.34 5.98 15.13
C LEU A 546 -18.07 4.68 14.78
N GLU A 547 -17.37 3.68 14.23
CA GLU A 547 -17.94 2.37 13.92
C GLU A 547 -18.48 1.67 15.17
N ALA A 548 -17.74 1.69 16.27
CA ALA A 548 -18.17 1.13 17.55
C ALA A 548 -19.45 1.84 18.06
N LYS A 549 -19.49 3.18 18.04
CA LYS A 549 -20.65 3.96 18.44
C LYS A 549 -21.88 3.67 17.55
N ILE A 550 -21.70 3.65 16.22
CA ILE A 550 -22.79 3.40 15.26
C ILE A 550 -23.37 1.99 15.43
N ASN A 551 -22.51 1.00 15.61
CA ASN A 551 -22.93 -0.41 15.74
C ASN A 551 -23.31 -0.82 17.17
N GLY A 552 -23.15 0.07 18.16
CA GLY A 552 -23.37 -0.24 19.58
C GLY A 552 -22.36 -1.20 20.19
N ASN A 553 -21.17 -1.30 19.58
CA ASN A 553 -20.07 -2.15 20.06
C ASN A 553 -19.26 -1.45 21.16
N PRO A 554 -18.50 -2.19 22.00
CA PRO A 554 -17.55 -1.60 22.93
C PRO A 554 -16.52 -0.75 22.20
N LEU A 555 -16.16 0.39 22.77
CA LEU A 555 -15.09 1.24 22.24
C LEU A 555 -13.74 0.52 22.32
N PRO A 556 -12.84 0.74 21.35
CA PRO A 556 -11.44 0.28 21.44
C PRO A 556 -10.79 0.75 22.74
N ALA A 557 -9.89 -0.05 23.30
CA ALA A 557 -9.31 0.16 24.64
C ALA A 557 -8.62 1.53 24.83
N HIS A 558 -8.09 2.11 23.77
CA HIS A 558 -7.43 3.42 23.79
C HIS A 558 -8.41 4.61 23.59
N ILE A 559 -9.67 4.36 23.30
CA ILE A 559 -10.68 5.41 23.14
C ILE A 559 -11.36 5.64 24.49
N ARG A 560 -11.26 6.87 24.99
CA ARG A 560 -11.91 7.28 26.24
C ARG A 560 -13.38 7.64 26.01
N SER A 561 -13.64 8.44 24.97
CA SER A 561 -14.99 8.83 24.58
C SER A 561 -15.05 9.23 23.12
N VAL A 562 -16.23 9.06 22.52
CA VAL A 562 -16.59 9.62 21.20
C VAL A 562 -18.00 10.17 21.26
N GLU A 563 -18.15 11.43 20.87
CA GLU A 563 -19.46 12.08 20.70
C GLU A 563 -19.64 12.41 19.22
N ALA A 564 -20.67 11.89 18.60
CA ALA A 564 -20.92 12.03 17.17
C ALA A 564 -22.42 11.92 16.89
N ASP A 565 -23.22 12.80 17.53
CA ASP A 565 -24.66 12.75 17.42
C ASP A 565 -25.13 13.00 15.99
N GLY A 566 -26.07 12.16 15.53
CA GLY A 566 -26.60 12.21 14.18
C GLY A 566 -25.68 11.66 13.08
N ILE A 567 -24.53 11.06 13.41
CA ILE A 567 -23.70 10.30 12.47
C ILE A 567 -24.15 8.83 12.50
N ALA A 568 -24.55 8.32 11.34
CA ALA A 568 -25.00 6.94 11.12
C ALA A 568 -24.05 6.13 10.21
N HIS A 569 -23.19 6.81 9.46
CA HIS A 569 -22.29 6.17 8.52
C HIS A 569 -20.88 6.77 8.57
N VAL A 570 -19.86 5.91 8.56
CA VAL A 570 -18.47 6.29 8.32
C VAL A 570 -17.94 5.52 7.12
N LYS A 571 -17.23 6.20 6.21
CA LYS A 571 -16.74 5.62 4.95
C LYS A 571 -15.29 6.01 4.72
N LEU A 572 -14.42 5.01 4.68
CA LEU A 572 -13.02 5.18 4.31
C LEU A 572 -12.85 5.08 2.79
N ILE A 573 -12.23 6.09 2.22
CA ILE A 573 -11.82 6.15 0.81
C ILE A 573 -10.29 6.24 0.78
N ASP A 574 -9.65 5.15 0.53
CA ASP A 574 -8.19 5.02 0.47
C ASP A 574 -7.71 4.65 -0.95
N ALA A 575 -6.41 4.71 -1.14
CA ALA A 575 -5.77 4.37 -2.41
C ALA A 575 -5.59 2.85 -2.63
N THR A 576 -6.16 1.98 -1.78
CA THR A 576 -6.08 0.53 -2.00
C THR A 576 -6.72 0.13 -3.33
N PRO A 577 -6.12 -0.80 -4.08
CA PRO A 577 -6.68 -1.24 -5.36
C PRO A 577 -8.12 -1.73 -5.22
N ILE A 578 -8.96 -1.34 -6.17
CA ILE A 578 -10.33 -1.80 -6.26
C ILE A 578 -10.35 -3.22 -6.86
N GLY A 579 -10.56 -4.21 -6.00
CA GLY A 579 -10.64 -5.62 -6.41
C GLY A 579 -9.28 -6.23 -6.74
N ILE A 580 -9.15 -7.52 -6.48
CA ILE A 580 -7.94 -8.32 -6.75
C ILE A 580 -8.11 -9.06 -8.08
N ASN A 581 -9.31 -9.00 -8.68
CA ASN A 581 -9.68 -9.85 -9.81
C ASN A 581 -9.71 -9.04 -11.11
N VAL A 582 -8.99 -9.49 -12.13
CA VAL A 582 -9.03 -8.98 -13.51
C VAL A 582 -10.44 -8.92 -14.13
N ARG A 583 -11.43 -9.56 -13.51
CA ARG A 583 -12.85 -9.52 -13.93
C ARG A 583 -13.59 -8.27 -13.47
N SER A 584 -13.03 -7.47 -12.58
CA SER A 584 -13.59 -6.18 -12.17
C SER A 584 -13.18 -5.09 -13.17
N THR A 585 -14.16 -4.35 -13.69
CA THR A 585 -13.93 -3.23 -14.61
C THR A 585 -14.58 -1.95 -14.08
N VAL A 586 -14.19 -0.80 -14.62
CA VAL A 586 -14.80 0.50 -14.32
C VAL A 586 -16.34 0.43 -14.43
N ALA A 587 -16.84 -0.15 -15.50
CA ALA A 587 -18.30 -0.28 -15.73
C ALA A 587 -18.98 -1.19 -14.69
N THR A 588 -18.33 -2.30 -14.29
CA THR A 588 -18.94 -3.20 -13.29
C THR A 588 -18.93 -2.57 -11.90
N TYR A 589 -17.84 -1.91 -11.53
CA TYR A 589 -17.75 -1.27 -10.22
C TYR A 589 -18.72 -0.10 -10.06
N ALA A 590 -18.85 0.75 -11.08
CA ALA A 590 -19.81 1.85 -11.10
C ALA A 590 -21.26 1.39 -11.31
N GLY A 591 -21.53 0.10 -11.44
CA GLY A 591 -22.85 -0.46 -11.68
C GLY A 591 -23.46 -0.07 -13.04
N VAL A 592 -22.64 0.39 -13.98
CA VAL A 592 -23.06 0.74 -15.34
C VAL A 592 -23.30 -0.52 -16.17
N HIS A 593 -22.41 -1.53 -16.04
CA HIS A 593 -22.50 -2.77 -16.80
C HIS A 593 -23.82 -3.52 -16.60
N ASP A 594 -24.37 -3.53 -15.38
CA ASP A 594 -25.65 -4.19 -15.09
C ASP A 594 -26.81 -3.50 -15.79
N GLU A 595 -26.81 -2.17 -15.87
CA GLU A 595 -27.83 -1.42 -16.61
C GLU A 595 -27.68 -1.62 -18.13
N LEU A 596 -26.46 -1.66 -18.63
CA LEU A 596 -26.19 -1.96 -20.03
C LEU A 596 -26.71 -3.35 -20.42
N ARG A 597 -26.44 -4.39 -19.62
CA ARG A 597 -26.94 -5.76 -19.87
C ARG A 597 -28.46 -5.78 -19.97
N LYS A 598 -29.19 -5.03 -19.12
CA LYS A 598 -30.64 -4.90 -19.16
C LYS A 598 -31.13 -4.20 -20.42
N LEU A 599 -30.38 -3.21 -20.91
CA LEU A 599 -30.70 -2.48 -22.13
C LEU A 599 -30.49 -3.37 -23.37
N TYR A 600 -29.36 -4.03 -23.50
CA TYR A 600 -29.05 -4.93 -24.62
C TYR A 600 -30.03 -6.10 -24.69
N ALA A 601 -30.43 -6.68 -23.57
CA ALA A 601 -31.44 -7.73 -23.54
C ALA A 601 -32.84 -7.32 -24.06
N LYS A 602 -33.13 -6.01 -24.14
CA LYS A 602 -34.38 -5.48 -24.67
C LYS A 602 -34.31 -5.16 -26.17
N SER A 603 -33.10 -5.21 -26.78
CA SER A 603 -32.93 -4.94 -28.22
C SER A 603 -33.66 -5.96 -29.10
N PRO A 604 -34.05 -5.59 -30.35
CA PRO A 604 -34.62 -6.53 -31.29
C PRO A 604 -33.74 -7.76 -31.53
N ASP A 605 -32.46 -7.55 -31.76
CA ASP A 605 -31.46 -8.61 -32.04
C ASP A 605 -31.36 -9.62 -30.88
N ALA A 606 -31.34 -9.12 -29.61
CA ALA A 606 -31.31 -10.00 -28.44
C ALA A 606 -32.57 -10.85 -28.32
N LYS A 607 -33.75 -10.28 -28.60
CA LYS A 607 -35.03 -10.99 -28.59
C LYS A 607 -35.12 -12.06 -29.67
N GLU A 608 -34.62 -11.77 -30.88
CA GLU A 608 -34.55 -12.72 -31.98
C GLU A 608 -33.69 -13.95 -31.63
N HIS A 609 -32.58 -13.74 -30.91
CA HIS A 609 -31.68 -14.81 -30.49
C HIS A 609 -32.00 -15.40 -29.10
N GLY A 610 -33.07 -14.91 -28.44
CA GLY A 610 -33.48 -15.35 -27.11
C GLY A 610 -32.55 -14.99 -25.98
N TYR A 611 -31.65 -14.01 -26.15
CA TYR A 611 -30.67 -13.59 -25.13
C TYR A 611 -31.34 -12.78 -24.01
N LYS A 612 -31.00 -13.11 -22.77
CA LYS A 612 -31.42 -12.44 -21.54
C LYS A 612 -30.29 -11.58 -20.97
N ALA A 613 -30.55 -10.73 -20.00
CA ALA A 613 -29.54 -9.89 -19.35
C ALA A 613 -28.39 -10.70 -18.72
N SER A 614 -28.66 -11.94 -18.27
CA SER A 614 -27.62 -12.86 -17.78
C SER A 614 -26.60 -13.26 -18.85
N ASP A 615 -27.04 -13.40 -20.11
CA ASP A 615 -26.18 -13.84 -21.20
C ASP A 615 -25.10 -12.83 -21.57
N PHE A 616 -25.34 -11.55 -21.33
CA PHE A 616 -24.40 -10.45 -21.52
C PHE A 616 -23.37 -10.29 -20.40
N SER A 617 -23.37 -11.17 -19.38
CA SER A 617 -22.34 -11.16 -18.36
C SER A 617 -21.08 -11.85 -18.88
N TYR A 618 -19.95 -11.13 -19.00
CA TYR A 618 -18.67 -11.76 -19.35
C TYR A 618 -18.12 -12.66 -18.22
N ASN A 619 -18.70 -12.64 -17.02
CA ASN A 619 -18.31 -13.51 -15.90
C ASN A 619 -19.02 -14.88 -15.96
N THR A 620 -20.30 -14.90 -16.30
CA THR A 620 -21.15 -16.12 -16.19
C THR A 620 -22.07 -16.33 -17.39
N GLY A 621 -22.17 -15.38 -18.33
CA GLY A 621 -23.13 -15.43 -19.44
C GLY A 621 -22.66 -16.28 -20.60
N SER A 622 -23.60 -16.66 -21.47
CA SER A 622 -23.35 -17.47 -22.68
C SER A 622 -22.59 -16.71 -23.76
N LEU A 623 -22.62 -15.39 -23.73
CA LEU A 623 -21.93 -14.51 -24.69
C LEU A 623 -20.49 -14.17 -24.24
N ARG A 624 -19.97 -14.78 -23.17
CA ARG A 624 -18.57 -14.64 -22.76
C ARG A 624 -17.63 -15.33 -23.75
N CYS A 625 -16.42 -14.86 -23.86
CA CYS A 625 -15.39 -15.48 -24.68
C CYS A 625 -15.04 -16.87 -24.14
N PRO A 626 -15.16 -17.94 -24.94
CA PRO A 626 -14.82 -19.30 -24.49
C PRO A 626 -13.31 -19.52 -24.36
N GLY A 627 -12.47 -18.78 -25.11
CA GLY A 627 -11.02 -18.94 -25.11
C GLY A 627 -10.34 -18.43 -23.84
N CYS A 628 -10.87 -17.37 -23.23
CA CYS A 628 -10.34 -16.79 -21.98
C CYS A 628 -11.35 -16.85 -20.81
N ASP A 629 -12.47 -17.51 -20.98
CA ASP A 629 -13.54 -17.59 -19.99
C ASP A 629 -13.96 -16.20 -19.43
N GLY A 630 -13.93 -15.18 -20.28
CA GLY A 630 -14.32 -13.81 -19.96
C GLY A 630 -13.29 -12.98 -19.19
N THR A 631 -12.04 -13.44 -19.07
CA THR A 631 -10.97 -12.64 -18.45
C THR A 631 -10.37 -11.60 -19.40
N GLY A 632 -10.50 -11.80 -20.72
CA GLY A 632 -9.86 -10.96 -21.73
C GLY A 632 -8.39 -11.28 -21.98
N VAL A 633 -7.77 -12.02 -21.08
CA VAL A 633 -6.34 -12.40 -21.14
C VAL A 633 -6.18 -13.91 -20.99
N VAL A 634 -5.09 -14.44 -21.52
CA VAL A 634 -4.62 -15.80 -21.29
C VAL A 634 -3.30 -15.71 -20.53
N SER A 635 -3.25 -16.34 -19.37
CA SER A 635 -2.02 -16.46 -18.61
C SER A 635 -1.21 -17.64 -19.14
N LEU A 636 0.00 -17.40 -19.56
CA LEU A 636 0.94 -18.43 -19.97
C LEU A 636 1.86 -18.71 -18.79
N ASP A 637 1.73 -19.91 -18.20
CA ASP A 637 2.71 -20.46 -17.26
C ASP A 637 3.99 -20.77 -18.06
N VAL A 638 4.95 -19.87 -17.94
CA VAL A 638 6.29 -20.08 -18.51
C VAL A 638 7.17 -20.61 -17.41
N GLN A 639 7.39 -21.92 -17.36
CA GLN A 639 8.25 -22.56 -16.34
C GLN A 639 9.51 -21.71 -16.09
N PHE A 640 9.72 -21.31 -14.83
CA PHE A 640 10.83 -20.49 -14.32
C PHE A 640 10.81 -18.98 -14.66
N LEU A 641 9.71 -18.45 -15.23
CA LEU A 641 9.46 -17.02 -15.41
C LEU A 641 8.13 -16.63 -14.73
N PRO A 642 7.91 -15.36 -14.39
CA PRO A 642 6.59 -14.90 -13.99
C PRO A 642 5.56 -15.19 -15.08
N ASP A 643 4.33 -15.53 -14.69
CA ASP A 643 3.23 -15.74 -15.62
C ASP A 643 3.09 -14.54 -16.58
N VAL A 644 3.10 -14.81 -17.87
CA VAL A 644 2.92 -13.78 -18.89
C VAL A 644 1.45 -13.75 -19.31
N ASN A 645 0.79 -12.63 -18.99
CA ASN A 645 -0.58 -12.38 -19.43
C ASN A 645 -0.57 -11.76 -20.84
N ILE A 646 -1.13 -12.46 -21.81
CA ILE A 646 -1.31 -11.95 -23.18
C ILE A 646 -2.80 -11.69 -23.45
N PRO A 647 -3.15 -10.66 -24.25
CA PRO A 647 -4.52 -10.50 -24.72
C PRO A 647 -5.03 -11.78 -25.38
N CYS A 648 -6.23 -12.21 -25.04
CA CYS A 648 -6.81 -13.42 -25.60
C CYS A 648 -6.88 -13.31 -27.14
N PRO A 649 -6.34 -14.27 -27.89
CA PRO A 649 -6.33 -14.20 -29.36
C PRO A 649 -7.74 -14.23 -29.96
N ASP A 650 -8.71 -14.87 -29.30
CA ASP A 650 -10.08 -15.00 -29.77
C ASP A 650 -10.87 -13.70 -29.63
N CYS A 651 -10.83 -13.07 -28.48
CA CYS A 651 -11.60 -11.86 -28.19
C CYS A 651 -10.76 -10.57 -28.22
N ARG A 652 -9.44 -10.65 -28.31
CA ARG A 652 -8.50 -9.52 -28.33
C ARG A 652 -8.66 -8.56 -27.13
N GLY A 653 -9.01 -9.11 -25.97
CA GLY A 653 -9.22 -8.33 -24.74
C GLY A 653 -10.67 -7.96 -24.46
N SER A 654 -11.61 -8.04 -25.42
CA SER A 654 -13.00 -7.61 -25.24
C SER A 654 -13.81 -8.44 -24.23
N ARG A 655 -13.34 -9.65 -23.85
CA ARG A 655 -13.99 -10.59 -22.90
C ARG A 655 -15.22 -11.30 -23.47
N TYR A 656 -15.70 -10.92 -24.66
CA TYR A 656 -16.93 -11.42 -25.29
C TYR A 656 -16.66 -12.31 -26.49
N ALA A 657 -17.56 -13.25 -26.71
CA ALA A 657 -17.62 -14.06 -27.94
C ALA A 657 -18.09 -13.20 -29.13
N ARG A 658 -17.75 -13.64 -30.36
CA ARG A 658 -18.16 -12.94 -31.58
C ARG A 658 -19.66 -12.71 -31.69
N ALA A 659 -20.49 -13.62 -31.19
CA ALA A 659 -21.94 -13.49 -31.17
C ALA A 659 -22.44 -12.22 -30.46
N ALA A 660 -21.70 -11.73 -29.45
CA ALA A 660 -22.05 -10.50 -28.73
C ALA A 660 -22.01 -9.24 -29.62
N TYR A 661 -21.13 -9.23 -30.63
CA TYR A 661 -21.03 -8.11 -31.59
C TYR A 661 -22.22 -8.03 -32.57
N GLY A 662 -23.00 -9.11 -32.71
CA GLY A 662 -24.21 -9.15 -33.51
C GLY A 662 -25.41 -8.44 -32.86
N VAL A 663 -25.37 -8.22 -31.54
CA VAL A 663 -26.44 -7.55 -30.79
C VAL A 663 -26.10 -6.08 -30.64
N LYS A 664 -26.86 -5.19 -31.28
CA LYS A 664 -26.56 -3.76 -31.31
C LYS A 664 -27.66 -2.91 -30.63
N LEU A 665 -27.23 -1.80 -30.06
CA LEU A 665 -28.09 -0.72 -29.62
C LEU A 665 -27.87 0.50 -30.52
N MET A 666 -28.93 1.14 -30.93
CA MET A 666 -28.90 2.37 -31.72
C MET A 666 -29.13 3.57 -30.80
N ASN A 667 -28.29 4.61 -30.89
CA ASN A 667 -28.47 5.88 -30.19
C ASN A 667 -29.42 6.81 -31.01
N LYS A 668 -29.73 8.00 -30.49
CA LYS A 668 -30.58 8.98 -31.17
C LYS A 668 -29.96 9.54 -32.46
N ALA A 669 -28.65 9.53 -32.58
CA ALA A 669 -27.93 9.98 -33.76
C ALA A 669 -27.92 8.92 -34.90
N GLY A 670 -28.45 7.71 -34.64
CA GLY A 670 -28.48 6.63 -35.63
C GLY A 670 -27.21 5.76 -35.61
N GLU A 671 -26.31 5.95 -34.69
CA GLU A 671 -25.12 5.15 -34.48
C GLU A 671 -25.44 3.85 -33.75
N ASN A 672 -24.84 2.77 -34.18
CA ASN A 672 -25.04 1.45 -33.58
C ASN A 672 -23.76 0.97 -32.87
N ALA A 673 -23.89 0.46 -31.67
CA ALA A 673 -22.80 -0.20 -30.97
C ALA A 673 -23.27 -1.47 -30.26
N SER A 674 -22.44 -2.52 -30.31
CA SER A 674 -22.60 -3.72 -29.49
C SER A 674 -22.08 -3.47 -28.06
N LEU A 675 -22.42 -4.36 -27.12
CA LEU A 675 -21.90 -4.23 -25.73
C LEU A 675 -20.37 -4.28 -25.66
N PRO A 676 -19.65 -5.19 -26.37
CA PRO A 676 -18.20 -5.13 -26.41
C PRO A 676 -17.64 -3.80 -26.94
N GLU A 677 -18.19 -3.26 -28.03
CA GLU A 677 -17.79 -1.96 -28.59
C GLU A 677 -18.02 -0.82 -27.59
N LEU A 678 -19.14 -0.85 -26.86
CA LEU A 678 -19.42 0.15 -25.82
C LEU A 678 -18.48 0.02 -24.61
N MET A 679 -18.08 -1.20 -24.25
CA MET A 679 -17.09 -1.42 -23.19
C MET A 679 -15.69 -0.90 -23.57
N ASP A 680 -15.36 -0.81 -24.84
CA ASP A 680 -14.11 -0.24 -25.35
C ASP A 680 -14.15 1.29 -25.46
N MET A 681 -15.34 1.91 -25.35
CA MET A 681 -15.46 3.38 -25.33
C MET A 681 -14.95 3.97 -24.02
N ASP A 682 -14.34 5.15 -24.09
CA ASP A 682 -14.12 5.97 -22.91
C ASP A 682 -15.46 6.49 -22.35
N VAL A 683 -15.45 6.87 -21.05
CA VAL A 683 -16.66 7.35 -20.36
C VAL A 683 -17.27 8.58 -21.04
N ASN A 684 -16.44 9.52 -21.57
CA ASN A 684 -16.98 10.70 -22.27
C ASN A 684 -17.77 10.30 -23.51
N SER A 685 -17.21 9.44 -24.36
CA SER A 685 -17.88 8.92 -25.56
C SER A 685 -19.12 8.10 -25.21
N ALA A 686 -19.03 7.29 -24.15
CA ALA A 686 -20.16 6.50 -23.66
C ALA A 686 -21.31 7.37 -23.11
N VAL A 687 -21.02 8.52 -22.46
CA VAL A 687 -22.03 9.51 -22.03
C VAL A 687 -22.81 10.05 -23.24
N GLU A 688 -22.10 10.39 -24.32
CA GLU A 688 -22.70 10.91 -25.55
C GLU A 688 -23.56 9.85 -26.23
N PHE A 689 -23.02 8.62 -26.38
CA PHE A 689 -23.76 7.50 -26.96
C PHE A 689 -25.02 7.13 -26.18
N CYS A 690 -24.97 7.18 -24.83
CA CYS A 690 -26.08 6.81 -23.95
C CYS A 690 -26.93 8.01 -23.47
N ALA A 691 -26.82 9.19 -24.09
CA ALA A 691 -27.47 10.43 -23.62
C ALA A 691 -29.00 10.29 -23.46
N ASP A 692 -29.65 9.43 -24.26
CA ASP A 692 -31.08 9.13 -24.18
C ASP A 692 -31.45 8.03 -23.17
N ARG A 693 -30.48 7.40 -22.49
CA ARG A 693 -30.66 6.31 -21.52
C ARG A 693 -30.47 6.84 -20.12
N LYS A 694 -31.47 7.49 -19.54
CA LYS A 694 -31.39 8.26 -18.29
C LYS A 694 -30.59 7.61 -17.18
N THR A 695 -30.85 6.34 -16.86
CA THR A 695 -30.14 5.64 -15.75
C THR A 695 -28.66 5.42 -16.04
N VAL A 696 -28.31 5.04 -17.28
CA VAL A 696 -26.90 4.84 -17.69
C VAL A 696 -26.19 6.17 -17.80
N SER A 697 -26.83 7.17 -18.45
CA SER A 697 -26.28 8.51 -18.60
C SER A 697 -25.99 9.19 -17.27
N GLN A 698 -26.86 9.02 -16.25
CA GLN A 698 -26.62 9.54 -14.90
C GLN A 698 -25.37 8.90 -14.26
N LYS A 699 -25.24 7.56 -14.29
CA LYS A 699 -24.07 6.87 -13.72
C LYS A 699 -22.79 7.23 -14.45
N LEU A 700 -22.80 7.30 -15.78
CA LEU A 700 -21.66 7.75 -16.58
C LEU A 700 -21.33 9.23 -16.31
N GLY A 701 -22.35 10.08 -16.12
CA GLY A 701 -22.20 11.49 -15.74
C GLY A 701 -21.46 11.67 -14.42
N ILE A 702 -21.71 10.80 -13.43
CA ILE A 702 -20.98 10.78 -12.17
C ILE A 702 -19.49 10.47 -12.41
N LEU A 703 -19.16 9.46 -13.20
CA LEU A 703 -17.77 9.14 -13.54
C LEU A 703 -17.06 10.32 -14.22
N LYS A 704 -17.77 11.02 -15.13
CA LYS A 704 -17.23 12.24 -15.76
C LYS A 704 -17.00 13.36 -14.75
N GLN A 705 -17.91 13.59 -13.80
CA GLN A 705 -17.78 14.57 -12.73
C GLN A 705 -16.59 14.25 -11.82
N LEU A 706 -16.29 12.97 -11.62
CA LEU A 706 -15.12 12.49 -10.88
C LEU A 706 -13.80 12.65 -11.65
N GLY A 707 -13.80 13.23 -12.86
CA GLY A 707 -12.62 13.35 -13.69
C GLY A 707 -12.13 12.04 -14.30
N LEU A 708 -12.99 11.01 -14.37
CA LEU A 708 -12.69 9.69 -14.92
C LEU A 708 -13.20 9.52 -16.36
N GLY A 709 -13.49 10.63 -17.04
CA GLY A 709 -14.06 10.66 -18.39
C GLY A 709 -13.22 9.98 -19.46
N TYR A 710 -11.91 9.88 -19.26
CA TYR A 710 -10.96 9.28 -20.20
C TYR A 710 -10.79 7.77 -20.04
N LEU A 711 -11.22 7.18 -18.93
CA LEU A 711 -11.12 5.74 -18.69
C LEU A 711 -12.08 4.98 -19.63
N THR A 712 -11.65 3.84 -20.15
CA THR A 712 -12.54 2.96 -20.87
C THR A 712 -13.46 2.20 -19.91
N LEU A 713 -14.69 1.93 -20.32
CA LEU A 713 -15.65 1.19 -19.48
C LEU A 713 -15.14 -0.21 -19.12
N GLY A 714 -14.37 -0.84 -20.02
CA GLY A 714 -13.75 -2.15 -19.87
C GLY A 714 -12.42 -2.14 -19.13
N GLU A 715 -11.89 -0.98 -18.73
CA GLU A 715 -10.63 -0.87 -17.99
C GLU A 715 -10.67 -1.70 -16.70
N GLU A 716 -9.60 -2.46 -16.46
CA GLU A 716 -9.49 -3.32 -15.28
C GLU A 716 -9.23 -2.49 -14.02
N THR A 717 -10.05 -2.65 -12.99
CA THR A 717 -9.91 -1.87 -11.76
C THR A 717 -8.57 -2.07 -11.02
N PRO A 718 -7.88 -3.23 -11.08
CA PRO A 718 -6.55 -3.37 -10.50
C PRO A 718 -5.45 -2.58 -11.22
N ARG A 719 -5.69 -2.10 -12.45
CA ARG A 719 -4.73 -1.30 -13.23
C ARG A 719 -4.85 0.20 -13.01
N LEU A 720 -5.89 0.63 -12.29
CA LEU A 720 -6.12 2.05 -12.01
C LEU A 720 -5.00 2.64 -11.16
N SER A 721 -4.63 3.87 -11.47
CA SER A 721 -3.63 4.63 -10.73
C SER A 721 -4.07 4.95 -9.30
N GLY A 722 -3.12 5.47 -8.49
CA GLY A 722 -3.36 5.89 -7.12
C GLY A 722 -4.47 6.90 -6.95
N GLY A 723 -4.62 7.82 -7.88
CA GLY A 723 -5.66 8.84 -7.86
C GLY A 723 -6.98 8.41 -8.51
N GLU A 724 -6.98 7.45 -9.42
CA GLU A 724 -8.19 6.96 -10.11
C GLU A 724 -9.05 6.06 -9.22
N ALA A 725 -8.41 5.16 -8.45
CA ALA A 725 -9.11 4.23 -7.59
C ALA A 725 -9.98 4.92 -6.50
N PRO A 726 -9.49 5.89 -5.71
CA PRO A 726 -10.30 6.64 -4.75
C PRO A 726 -11.49 7.36 -5.41
N ARG A 727 -11.27 8.00 -6.57
CA ARG A 727 -12.33 8.68 -7.31
C ARG A 727 -13.41 7.70 -7.79
N LEU A 728 -13.04 6.52 -8.26
CA LEU A 728 -14.00 5.50 -8.65
C LEU A 728 -14.79 4.94 -7.45
N LYS A 729 -14.16 4.80 -6.27
CA LYS A 729 -14.87 4.39 -5.03
C LYS A 729 -16.04 5.33 -4.69
N LEU A 730 -15.91 6.61 -5.00
CA LEU A 730 -16.95 7.62 -4.76
C LEU A 730 -18.12 7.56 -5.74
N ALA A 731 -18.00 6.86 -6.85
CA ALA A 731 -19.04 6.84 -7.89
C ALA A 731 -20.42 6.38 -7.39
N SER A 732 -20.48 5.53 -6.36
CA SER A 732 -21.71 5.06 -5.73
C SER A 732 -22.28 6.02 -4.70
N GLU A 733 -21.50 7.01 -4.25
CA GLU A 733 -21.83 7.88 -3.12
C GLU A 733 -22.34 9.26 -3.55
N ILE A 734 -21.90 9.76 -4.69
CA ILE A 734 -22.31 11.08 -5.19
C ILE A 734 -23.80 11.09 -5.56
N GLY A 735 -24.49 12.17 -5.18
CA GLY A 735 -25.90 12.41 -5.52
C GLY A 735 -26.94 11.93 -4.49
N ARG A 736 -26.49 11.56 -3.28
CA ARG A 736 -27.37 11.23 -2.15
C ARG A 736 -27.24 12.29 -1.06
N THR A 737 -28.30 12.55 -0.28
CA THR A 737 -28.23 13.35 0.96
C THR A 737 -27.40 12.57 1.98
N GLN A 738 -26.42 13.22 2.64
CA GLN A 738 -25.41 12.54 3.45
C GLN A 738 -25.09 13.29 4.75
N THR A 739 -26.08 13.97 5.31
CA THR A 739 -25.94 14.76 6.55
C THR A 739 -25.56 13.92 7.77
N ASP A 740 -25.73 12.62 7.70
CA ASP A 740 -25.42 11.62 8.72
C ASP A 740 -24.14 10.83 8.41
N SER A 741 -23.35 11.28 7.43
CA SER A 741 -22.20 10.52 6.92
C SER A 741 -20.89 11.28 7.12
N VAL A 742 -19.87 10.55 7.58
CA VAL A 742 -18.46 11.00 7.63
C VAL A 742 -17.68 10.27 6.54
N PHE A 743 -17.09 11.03 5.61
CA PHE A 743 -16.15 10.51 4.61
C PHE A 743 -14.73 10.80 5.06
N VAL A 744 -13.94 9.76 5.16
CA VAL A 744 -12.52 9.84 5.49
C VAL A 744 -11.70 9.48 4.26
N PHE A 745 -10.77 10.34 3.89
CA PHE A 745 -9.86 10.13 2.76
C PHE A 745 -8.43 10.05 3.27
N ASP A 746 -7.70 9.05 2.78
CA ASP A 746 -6.29 8.86 3.09
C ASP A 746 -5.44 9.20 1.86
N GLU A 747 -4.79 10.37 1.91
CA GLU A 747 -3.91 10.92 0.88
C GLU A 747 -4.50 10.84 -0.55
N PRO A 748 -5.68 11.41 -0.80
CA PRO A 748 -6.38 11.28 -2.08
C PRO A 748 -5.76 12.09 -3.24
N SER A 749 -4.85 13.02 -2.97
CA SER A 749 -4.12 13.80 -3.98
C SER A 749 -2.93 13.04 -4.59
N ILE A 750 -2.60 11.86 -4.06
CA ILE A 750 -1.47 11.06 -4.53
C ILE A 750 -1.47 10.91 -6.07
N GLY A 751 -0.38 11.36 -6.72
CA GLY A 751 -0.20 11.22 -8.16
C GLY A 751 -1.12 12.10 -9.01
N LEU A 752 -1.69 13.16 -8.45
CA LEU A 752 -2.55 14.10 -9.15
C LEU A 752 -1.80 15.35 -9.61
N HIS A 753 -1.95 15.69 -10.88
CA HIS A 753 -1.54 16.99 -11.40
C HIS A 753 -2.38 18.11 -10.73
N PRO A 754 -1.87 19.36 -10.57
CA PRO A 754 -2.65 20.47 -9.99
C PRO A 754 -4.03 20.69 -10.62
N LEU A 755 -4.19 20.42 -11.93
CA LEU A 755 -5.51 20.44 -12.58
C LEU A 755 -6.44 19.33 -12.09
N ASP A 756 -5.90 18.14 -11.79
CA ASP A 756 -6.69 17.02 -11.26
C ASP A 756 -7.05 17.25 -9.78
N VAL A 757 -6.19 17.95 -9.00
CA VAL A 757 -6.50 18.40 -7.63
C VAL A 757 -7.72 19.31 -7.62
N ARG A 758 -7.87 20.19 -8.62
CA ARG A 758 -9.09 21.02 -8.78
C ARG A 758 -10.35 20.18 -8.95
N VAL A 759 -10.27 19.10 -9.71
CA VAL A 759 -11.39 18.14 -9.87
C VAL A 759 -11.71 17.47 -8.55
N LEU A 760 -10.70 17.03 -7.80
CA LEU A 760 -10.86 16.41 -6.47
C LEU A 760 -11.53 17.37 -5.48
N LEU A 761 -11.12 18.64 -5.44
CA LEU A 761 -11.75 19.67 -4.62
C LEU A 761 -13.22 19.88 -4.99
N GLY A 762 -13.56 19.80 -6.28
CA GLY A 762 -14.94 19.81 -6.75
C GLY A 762 -15.77 18.63 -6.23
N VAL A 763 -15.15 17.46 -6.12
CA VAL A 763 -15.79 16.26 -5.53
C VAL A 763 -16.05 16.46 -4.03
N PHE A 764 -15.08 16.99 -3.28
CA PHE A 764 -15.29 17.32 -1.85
C PHE A 764 -16.41 18.34 -1.68
N GLN A 765 -16.45 19.37 -2.52
CA GLN A 765 -17.55 20.36 -2.50
C GLN A 765 -18.92 19.70 -2.74
N ALA A 766 -19.02 18.78 -3.70
CA ALA A 766 -20.27 18.08 -3.96
C ALA A 766 -20.73 17.20 -2.77
N LEU A 767 -19.80 16.60 -2.02
CA LEU A 767 -20.14 15.88 -0.78
C LEU A 767 -20.63 16.84 0.32
N LEU A 768 -19.95 17.97 0.49
CA LEU A 768 -20.32 19.01 1.47
C LEU A 768 -21.70 19.63 1.15
N ASP A 769 -21.99 19.88 -0.13
CA ASP A 769 -23.29 20.40 -0.58
C ASP A 769 -24.43 19.43 -0.29
N ASN A 770 -24.15 18.12 -0.22
CA ASN A 770 -25.09 17.09 0.22
C ASN A 770 -25.13 16.89 1.75
N GLY A 771 -24.39 17.71 2.51
CA GLY A 771 -24.36 17.76 3.97
C GLY A 771 -23.37 16.81 4.63
N ALA A 772 -22.49 16.12 3.88
CA ALA A 772 -21.49 15.20 4.44
C ALA A 772 -20.42 15.95 5.26
N THR A 773 -19.86 15.26 6.26
CA THR A 773 -18.61 15.66 6.90
C THR A 773 -17.45 15.01 6.15
N VAL A 774 -16.45 15.80 5.75
CA VAL A 774 -15.30 15.32 4.99
C VAL A 774 -14.03 15.51 5.82
N VAL A 775 -13.33 14.42 6.10
CA VAL A 775 -12.04 14.40 6.82
C VAL A 775 -10.99 13.84 5.88
N VAL A 776 -9.88 14.54 5.70
CA VAL A 776 -8.84 14.15 4.75
C VAL A 776 -7.48 14.17 5.45
N ILE A 777 -6.72 13.09 5.34
CA ILE A 777 -5.29 13.08 5.69
C ILE A 777 -4.54 13.55 4.46
N GLU A 778 -3.77 14.64 4.56
CA GLU A 778 -3.11 15.24 3.39
C GLU A 778 -1.80 15.97 3.70
N HIS A 779 -0.96 16.04 2.63
CA HIS A 779 0.27 16.78 2.58
C HIS A 779 0.30 17.83 1.44
N ASP A 780 -0.59 17.68 0.45
CA ASP A 780 -0.71 18.60 -0.67
C ASP A 780 -1.20 19.98 -0.19
N LEU A 781 -0.38 21.01 -0.44
CA LEU A 781 -0.65 22.38 0.03
C LEU A 781 -1.91 22.97 -0.59
N ASP A 782 -2.24 22.60 -1.82
CA ASP A 782 -3.44 23.09 -2.49
C ASP A 782 -4.71 22.52 -1.85
N VAL A 783 -4.68 21.25 -1.42
CA VAL A 783 -5.77 20.65 -0.65
C VAL A 783 -5.87 21.27 0.74
N ILE A 784 -4.74 21.45 1.43
CA ILE A 784 -4.66 22.04 2.78
C ILE A 784 -5.22 23.47 2.80
N ARG A 785 -4.82 24.31 1.86
CA ARG A 785 -5.31 25.71 1.72
C ARG A 785 -6.81 25.81 1.48
N ASN A 786 -7.43 24.75 0.93
CA ASN A 786 -8.87 24.68 0.65
C ASN A 786 -9.71 24.14 1.82
N ALA A 787 -9.10 23.71 2.92
CA ALA A 787 -9.82 23.22 4.10
C ALA A 787 -10.61 24.32 4.82
N ASP A 788 -11.76 23.96 5.41
CA ASP A 788 -12.47 24.82 6.37
C ASP A 788 -11.76 24.81 7.72
N PHE A 789 -11.24 23.64 8.11
CA PHE A 789 -10.59 23.39 9.39
C PHE A 789 -9.35 22.50 9.22
N LEU A 790 -8.28 22.83 9.89
CA LEU A 790 -7.05 22.05 9.90
C LEU A 790 -6.77 21.48 11.28
N ILE A 791 -6.20 20.28 11.32
CA ILE A 791 -5.62 19.66 12.51
C ILE A 791 -4.17 19.31 12.15
N ASP A 792 -3.21 20.02 12.71
CA ASP A 792 -1.78 19.81 12.46
C ASP A 792 -1.17 18.94 13.55
N MET A 793 -0.65 17.78 13.14
CA MET A 793 -0.02 16.79 14.01
C MET A 793 1.50 16.93 14.00
N GLY A 794 2.10 16.94 15.16
CA GLY A 794 3.55 17.12 15.25
C GLY A 794 4.07 17.14 16.71
N PRO A 795 5.17 17.93 16.94
CA PRO A 795 5.94 18.71 15.98
C PRO A 795 6.89 17.89 15.09
N GLY A 796 7.22 16.64 15.47
CA GLY A 796 8.11 15.75 14.74
C GLY A 796 7.47 14.39 14.45
N GLY A 797 8.28 13.43 13.96
CA GLY A 797 7.88 12.03 13.81
C GLY A 797 8.22 11.20 15.05
N GLY A 798 7.56 10.06 15.23
CA GLY A 798 7.81 9.13 16.32
C GLY A 798 7.51 9.71 17.72
N GLU A 799 8.40 9.48 18.69
CA GLU A 799 8.22 9.94 20.08
C GLU A 799 8.20 11.48 20.23
N ALA A 800 8.84 12.20 19.31
CA ALA A 800 8.81 13.66 19.27
C ALA A 800 7.47 14.21 18.74
N GLY A 801 6.67 13.37 18.08
CA GLY A 801 5.36 13.69 17.54
C GLY A 801 4.21 13.26 18.43
N GLY A 802 3.10 12.89 17.79
CA GLY A 802 1.93 12.28 18.41
C GLY A 802 1.06 13.27 19.19
N ARG A 803 1.14 14.57 18.89
CA ARG A 803 0.34 15.61 19.52
C ARG A 803 -0.33 16.48 18.45
N ILE A 804 -1.46 17.09 18.79
CA ILE A 804 -2.01 18.18 18.02
C ILE A 804 -1.21 19.43 18.36
N VAL A 805 -0.50 19.98 17.40
CA VAL A 805 0.33 21.20 17.54
C VAL A 805 -0.56 22.42 17.39
N ALA A 806 -1.47 22.37 16.44
CA ALA A 806 -2.40 23.44 16.15
C ALA A 806 -3.70 22.90 15.53
N SER A 807 -4.80 23.60 15.77
CA SER A 807 -6.07 23.37 15.07
C SER A 807 -6.79 24.69 14.84
N GLY A 808 -7.40 24.84 13.67
CA GLY A 808 -8.07 26.11 13.28
C GLY A 808 -8.19 26.23 11.76
N THR A 809 -8.44 27.45 11.29
CA THR A 809 -8.45 27.78 9.84
C THR A 809 -7.03 27.72 9.28
N PRO A 810 -6.85 27.59 7.96
CA PRO A 810 -5.51 27.65 7.34
C PRO A 810 -4.72 28.90 7.72
N GLU A 811 -5.38 30.07 7.84
CA GLU A 811 -4.75 31.32 8.24
C GLU A 811 -4.25 31.29 9.70
N GLU A 812 -4.99 30.64 10.59
CA GLU A 812 -4.57 30.49 11.99
C GLU A 812 -3.38 29.54 12.12
N ILE A 813 -3.35 28.46 11.34
CA ILE A 813 -2.23 27.53 11.30
C ILE A 813 -0.97 28.21 10.73
N GLN A 814 -1.11 29.01 9.66
CA GLN A 814 -0.01 29.78 9.06
C GLN A 814 0.65 30.74 10.06
N LEU A 815 -0.12 31.27 11.00
CA LEU A 815 0.38 32.19 12.02
C LEU A 815 0.97 31.49 13.24
N ASN A 816 0.83 30.17 13.37
CA ASN A 816 1.33 29.41 14.51
C ASN A 816 2.81 29.05 14.30
N PRO A 817 3.75 29.56 15.15
CA PRO A 817 5.17 29.31 14.98
C PRO A 817 5.57 27.84 15.24
N ASP A 818 4.76 27.09 15.97
CA ASP A 818 5.03 25.68 16.28
C ASP A 818 4.58 24.74 15.14
N SER A 819 3.80 25.24 14.19
CA SER A 819 3.33 24.47 13.04
C SER A 819 4.38 24.45 11.94
N ILE A 820 4.94 23.27 11.67
CA ILE A 820 5.84 23.10 10.52
C ILE A 820 5.05 23.25 9.21
N THR A 821 3.85 22.68 9.12
CA THR A 821 2.97 22.83 7.96
C THR A 821 2.62 24.28 7.69
N GLY A 822 2.35 25.07 8.75
CA GLY A 822 2.03 26.49 8.65
C GLY A 822 3.12 27.35 7.95
N GLN A 823 4.37 26.92 8.05
CA GLN A 823 5.50 27.62 7.38
C GLN A 823 5.46 27.50 5.85
N TYR A 824 4.72 26.55 5.30
CA TYR A 824 4.57 26.29 3.87
C TYR A 824 3.22 26.81 3.30
N LEU A 825 2.27 27.21 4.16
CA LEU A 825 0.99 27.78 3.77
C LEU A 825 1.10 29.27 3.45
#